data_f488a4f4c66a988f010aa7aa18b8f1d6
#
_entry.id   f488a4f4c66a988f010aa7aa18b8f1d6
#
_cell.length_a   1.000
_cell.length_b   1.000
_cell.length_c   1.000
_cell.angle_alpha   90.00
_cell.angle_beta   90.00
_cell.angle_gamma   90.00
#
_symmetry.space_group_name_H-M   'P 1'
#
loop_
_entity.id
_entity.type
_entity.pdbx_description
1 polymer ?
#
loop_
_entity_poly.entity_id
_entity_poly.type
_entity_poly.pdbx_seq_one_letter_code
_entity_poly.pdbx_strand_id
1 'polypeptide(L)'
;MICCLILLCCFHLEANSKFGKPDAELSALKAKYPDNPFITILQKRDVTIIPDENGVPVTYIKDTQIEMILSENGADMSEGKEFFNSKTNVKKFEAYSLVPDQNKYKKIAITKFTKSAEFGDYLYYDDTYCYAFNFPATGKGVKRFTYSEMEIKDPYYPLIFFFAGNVPVDRAELTITMPENVKINFQLFGADTSAVQSSKVKKGKLITYRWTSHQPKVYDQDFLAPGIRYFRPHLIVNIASCSVKKDTTHYIGTMDELFRWMNQNTGDLNKIISPEIKQMTDSVTQGITDTTEKVRAIYKWVQNNIKYIAIEDGDNGFVPREASLVLKRRYGDCKDKSSLLTAMIRAVGEKASMASVGTRELPYKYSKFPSIACANHMVAVWWNKDKLQVLDGTSRYNKLEDVPSAIQGKECVLGTGDGQYQIFEIPVADAICNAQIDTIRLSIDHEMLTGRGSSTIYGETKSTIVHRLDGKEKEKQIAFWPAAISSVSDRMLITDLKTSDLNEVNNPLNVGFGFQLPNYLTWQDKKVYVNMNIERELSQLEVKADRTLPIEIESKKEHRIIYQLKIPENMQVNYLPPLMVFDNPLFGFSLKYEQTDHEICLRTNIYQNTLLVEGKDISAFREMLDALKRAYRQTITLSLK
;
A
#
# COMPACT_ATOMS: atom_id res chain seq x y z
N MET A 1 41.09 5.34 33.97
CA MET A 1 40.40 6.58 34.38
C MET A 1 40.89 7.69 33.45
N ILE A 2 40.23 7.85 32.31
CA ILE A 2 40.43 8.95 31.37
C ILE A 2 39.05 9.56 31.19
N CYS A 3 38.82 10.67 31.91
CA CYS A 3 37.62 11.49 31.77
C CYS A 3 37.64 12.14 30.39
N CYS A 4 36.80 11.68 29.47
CA CYS A 4 36.47 12.43 28.28
C CYS A 4 35.49 13.53 28.65
N LEU A 5 36.01 14.73 28.90
CA LEU A 5 35.23 15.96 28.90
C LEU A 5 34.75 16.19 27.49
N ILE A 6 33.54 15.76 27.18
CA ILE A 6 32.81 16.23 25.99
C ILE A 6 32.32 17.62 26.37
N LEU A 7 32.94 18.65 25.78
CA LEU A 7 32.41 20.01 25.77
C LEU A 7 31.03 19.95 25.12
N LEU A 8 29.99 19.91 25.95
CA LEU A 8 28.64 20.30 25.54
C LEU A 8 28.69 21.80 25.21
N CYS A 9 28.98 22.13 23.96
CA CYS A 9 28.63 23.45 23.47
C CYS A 9 27.10 23.52 23.48
N CYS A 10 26.56 24.00 24.58
CA CYS A 10 25.19 24.50 24.67
C CYS A 10 25.05 25.67 23.70
N PHE A 11 24.75 25.37 22.42
CA PHE A 11 24.14 26.37 21.57
C PHE A 11 22.71 26.52 22.07
N HIS A 12 22.51 27.38 23.08
CA HIS A 12 21.24 28.03 23.25
C HIS A 12 20.98 28.79 21.93
N LEU A 13 20.08 28.28 21.12
CA LEU A 13 19.55 29.02 20.00
C LEU A 13 18.82 30.23 20.58
N GLU A 14 19.52 31.36 20.68
CA GLU A 14 18.85 32.64 20.83
C GLU A 14 17.96 32.82 19.59
N ALA A 15 16.67 32.60 19.80
CA ALA A 15 15.64 32.60 18.77
C ALA A 15 15.55 33.95 18.00
N ASN A 16 16.20 35.00 18.47
CA ASN A 16 16.01 36.35 17.98
C ASN A 16 17.01 36.82 16.90
N SER A 17 18.09 36.10 16.59
CA SER A 17 19.09 36.60 15.63
C SER A 17 19.19 35.85 14.30
N LYS A 18 18.42 34.77 14.11
CA LYS A 18 18.52 33.90 12.91
C LYS A 18 17.34 33.98 11.93
N PHE A 19 16.28 34.66 12.27
CA PHE A 19 15.15 34.82 11.36
C PHE A 19 15.20 36.21 10.72
N GLY A 20 15.02 36.28 9.38
CA GLY A 20 14.94 37.53 8.64
C GLY A 20 13.77 38.41 9.11
N LYS A 21 13.67 39.62 8.55
CA LYS A 21 12.50 40.49 8.79
C LYS A 21 11.25 39.77 8.27
N PRO A 22 10.15 39.65 9.05
CA PRO A 22 8.98 38.83 8.68
C PRO A 22 8.41 39.14 7.30
N ASP A 23 8.20 40.39 6.95
CA ASP A 23 7.62 40.79 5.66
C ASP A 23 8.54 40.47 4.47
N ALA A 24 9.84 40.70 4.62
CA ALA A 24 10.81 40.41 3.56
C ALA A 24 10.92 38.89 3.31
N GLU A 25 10.94 38.09 4.38
CA GLU A 25 10.99 36.63 4.29
C GLU A 25 9.70 36.05 3.68
N LEU A 26 8.54 36.51 4.14
CA LEU A 26 7.25 36.12 3.57
C LEU A 26 7.17 36.46 2.08
N SER A 27 7.59 37.70 1.70
CA SER A 27 7.56 38.14 0.29
C SER A 27 8.47 37.30 -0.58
N ALA A 28 9.68 36.96 -0.12
CA ALA A 28 10.62 36.13 -0.85
C ALA A 28 10.08 34.70 -1.04
N LEU A 29 9.54 34.11 0.03
CA LEU A 29 8.98 32.76 -0.05
C LEU A 29 7.71 32.70 -0.91
N LYS A 30 6.84 33.71 -0.81
CA LYS A 30 5.65 33.79 -1.66
C LYS A 30 5.99 33.98 -3.15
N ALA A 31 7.04 34.73 -3.47
CA ALA A 31 7.55 34.85 -4.84
C ALA A 31 8.09 33.52 -5.37
N LYS A 32 8.72 32.71 -4.51
CA LYS A 32 9.25 31.37 -4.84
C LYS A 32 8.16 30.29 -4.95
N TYR A 33 7.09 30.41 -4.15
CA TYR A 33 5.99 29.42 -4.03
C TYR A 33 4.62 30.12 -4.18
N PRO A 34 4.30 30.72 -5.34
CA PRO A 34 3.14 31.58 -5.52
C PRO A 34 1.79 30.86 -5.27
N ASP A 35 1.71 29.59 -5.66
CA ASP A 35 0.49 28.78 -5.65
C ASP A 35 0.31 27.97 -4.35
N ASN A 36 1.30 27.99 -3.45
CA ASN A 36 1.26 27.19 -2.23
C ASN A 36 0.85 28.04 -1.03
N PRO A 37 -0.22 27.68 -0.32
CA PRO A 37 -0.65 28.42 0.87
C PRO A 37 0.23 28.19 2.09
N PHE A 38 1.04 27.13 2.07
CA PHE A 38 1.83 26.65 3.19
C PHE A 38 3.09 25.93 2.69
N ILE A 39 4.22 26.09 3.38
CA ILE A 39 5.49 25.43 3.04
C ILE A 39 6.26 24.99 4.29
N THR A 40 7.13 23.98 4.13
CA THR A 40 8.20 23.68 5.08
C THR A 40 9.48 24.42 4.68
N ILE A 41 9.89 25.42 5.47
CA ILE A 41 11.11 26.19 5.27
C ILE A 41 12.35 25.31 5.53
N LEU A 42 12.30 24.57 6.62
CA LEU A 42 13.39 23.69 7.04
C LEU A 42 12.83 22.41 7.65
N GLN A 43 13.31 21.28 7.13
CA GLN A 43 13.19 19.96 7.74
C GLN A 43 14.61 19.46 8.00
N LYS A 44 15.00 19.34 9.27
CA LYS A 44 16.36 19.01 9.65
C LYS A 44 16.39 17.90 10.68
N ARG A 45 17.22 16.88 10.43
CA ARG A 45 17.54 15.80 11.37
C ARG A 45 19.04 15.72 11.60
N ASP A 46 19.46 15.93 12.83
CA ASP A 46 20.82 15.69 13.29
C ASP A 46 20.87 14.39 14.09
N VAL A 47 21.65 13.44 13.61
CA VAL A 47 21.81 12.11 14.21
C VAL A 47 23.23 11.97 14.75
N THR A 48 23.36 11.45 15.97
CA THR A 48 24.63 11.04 16.53
C THR A 48 24.53 9.58 16.95
N ILE A 49 25.45 8.74 16.46
CA ILE A 49 25.50 7.31 16.81
C ILE A 49 26.74 7.11 17.68
N ILE A 50 26.54 6.65 18.90
CA ILE A 50 27.65 6.45 19.89
C ILE A 50 27.46 5.08 20.53
N PRO A 51 28.51 4.23 20.59
CA PRO A 51 28.47 3.00 21.39
C PRO A 51 28.29 3.32 22.89
N ASP A 52 27.43 2.56 23.54
CA ASP A 52 27.26 2.60 24.99
C ASP A 52 28.45 1.93 25.74
N GLU A 53 28.37 1.75 27.05
CA GLU A 53 29.39 1.09 27.88
C GLU A 53 29.63 -0.38 27.51
N ASN A 54 28.63 -1.04 26.91
CA ASN A 54 28.69 -2.42 26.40
C ASN A 54 29.16 -2.50 24.95
N GLY A 55 29.37 -1.35 24.29
CA GLY A 55 29.76 -1.27 22.90
C GLY A 55 28.60 -1.38 21.91
N VAL A 56 27.35 -1.33 22.38
CA VAL A 56 26.16 -1.34 21.54
C VAL A 56 25.87 0.08 21.02
N PRO A 57 25.73 0.30 19.70
CA PRO A 57 25.44 1.61 19.16
C PRO A 57 24.06 2.11 19.61
N VAL A 58 24.04 3.30 20.18
CA VAL A 58 22.82 4.05 20.53
C VAL A 58 22.70 5.24 19.60
N THR A 59 21.52 5.43 19.04
CA THR A 59 21.23 6.51 18.11
C THR A 59 20.48 7.65 18.81
N TYR A 60 21.08 8.84 18.79
CA TYR A 60 20.49 10.08 19.30
C TYR A 60 20.05 10.94 18.12
N ILE A 61 18.81 11.38 18.13
CA ILE A 61 18.17 12.15 17.04
C ILE A 61 17.71 13.49 17.57
N LYS A 62 17.98 14.55 16.81
CA LYS A 62 17.41 15.88 17.01
C LYS A 62 16.69 16.28 15.74
N ASP A 63 15.38 16.40 15.80
CA ASP A 63 14.56 16.85 14.69
C ASP A 63 14.15 18.31 14.86
N THR A 64 14.22 19.06 13.80
CA THR A 64 13.75 20.45 13.74
C THR A 64 12.93 20.64 12.48
N GLN A 65 11.70 21.13 12.62
CA GLN A 65 10.86 21.52 11.50
C GLN A 65 10.40 22.96 11.67
N ILE A 66 10.52 23.72 10.59
CA ILE A 66 10.06 25.10 10.51
C ILE A 66 9.17 25.22 9.28
N GLU A 67 7.95 25.66 9.48
CA GLU A 67 6.95 25.84 8.44
C GLU A 67 6.47 27.28 8.41
N MET A 68 5.89 27.74 7.29
CA MET A 68 5.30 29.08 7.18
C MET A 68 3.99 29.04 6.43
N ILE A 69 3.02 29.80 6.94
CA ILE A 69 1.75 30.07 6.29
C ILE A 69 1.95 31.25 5.32
N LEU A 70 1.76 31.02 4.02
CA LEU A 70 2.01 32.02 2.97
C LEU A 70 0.75 32.82 2.58
N SER A 71 -0.44 32.28 2.85
CA SER A 71 -1.72 32.93 2.53
C SER A 71 -2.79 32.59 3.55
N GLU A 72 -3.92 33.31 3.52
CA GLU A 72 -5.05 33.07 4.42
C GLU A 72 -5.64 31.66 4.28
N ASN A 73 -5.60 31.07 3.09
CA ASN A 73 -6.05 29.68 2.85
C ASN A 73 -5.20 28.61 3.59
N GLY A 74 -4.05 28.99 4.13
CA GLY A 74 -3.23 28.12 4.97
C GLY A 74 -3.51 28.25 6.46
N ALA A 75 -4.40 29.17 6.86
CA ALA A 75 -4.68 29.47 8.28
C ALA A 75 -5.43 28.35 9.02
N ASP A 76 -6.17 27.49 8.30
CA ASP A 76 -6.92 26.37 8.90
C ASP A 76 -6.02 25.24 9.43
N MET A 77 -4.72 25.30 9.14
CA MET A 77 -3.75 24.30 9.60
C MET A 77 -3.25 24.58 11.03
N SER A 78 -4.15 24.60 12.01
CA SER A 78 -3.78 24.83 13.42
C SER A 78 -3.25 23.58 14.12
N GLU A 79 -3.69 22.40 13.71
CA GLU A 79 -3.32 21.16 14.35
C GLU A 79 -1.87 20.75 14.06
N GLY A 80 -1.22 20.19 15.07
CA GLY A 80 0.07 19.53 14.98
C GLY A 80 0.02 18.16 15.63
N LYS A 81 0.66 17.18 14.99
CA LYS A 81 0.84 15.82 15.53
C LYS A 81 2.28 15.39 15.34
N GLU A 82 2.87 14.82 16.37
CA GLU A 82 4.20 14.22 16.31
C GLU A 82 4.14 12.79 16.82
N PHE A 83 4.61 11.83 16.00
CA PHE A 83 4.42 10.40 16.24
C PHE A 83 5.69 9.76 16.80
N PHE A 84 5.51 8.87 17.75
CA PHE A 84 6.55 8.10 18.42
C PHE A 84 6.07 6.69 18.67
N ASN A 85 7.01 5.77 18.96
CA ASN A 85 6.73 4.40 19.36
C ASN A 85 7.65 3.95 20.51
N SER A 86 7.52 2.72 20.99
CA SER A 86 8.33 2.20 22.12
C SER A 86 9.82 2.10 21.81
N LYS A 87 10.21 2.00 20.55
CA LYS A 87 11.61 1.99 20.12
C LYS A 87 12.25 3.38 20.20
N THR A 88 11.42 4.45 20.24
CA THR A 88 11.85 5.84 20.34
C THR A 88 11.61 6.42 21.75
N ASN A 89 12.68 6.63 22.50
CA ASN A 89 12.60 7.25 23.81
C ASN A 89 12.70 8.77 23.67
N VAL A 90 11.57 9.46 23.73
CA VAL A 90 11.51 10.94 23.64
C VAL A 90 12.07 11.58 24.91
N LYS A 91 13.13 12.34 24.77
CA LYS A 91 13.80 13.07 25.85
C LYS A 91 13.28 14.50 25.98
N LYS A 92 12.92 15.12 24.83
CA LYS A 92 12.45 16.50 24.79
C LYS A 92 11.53 16.69 23.60
N PHE A 93 10.48 17.46 23.78
CA PHE A 93 9.60 17.92 22.71
C PHE A 93 9.19 19.36 22.94
N GLU A 94 9.30 20.21 21.92
CA GLU A 94 8.88 21.62 21.95
C GLU A 94 8.14 21.98 20.68
N ALA A 95 7.06 22.76 20.80
CA ALA A 95 6.38 23.38 19.69
C ALA A 95 5.94 24.80 20.03
N TYR A 96 5.94 25.69 19.05
CA TYR A 96 5.50 27.07 19.21
C TYR A 96 5.17 27.76 17.89
N SER A 97 4.37 28.81 17.96
CA SER A 97 4.18 29.74 16.84
C SER A 97 5.16 30.91 16.96
N LEU A 98 5.69 31.36 15.82
CA LEU A 98 6.42 32.62 15.66
C LEU A 98 5.53 33.57 14.86
N VAL A 99 5.00 34.58 15.55
CA VAL A 99 4.07 35.54 14.99
C VAL A 99 4.82 36.80 14.55
N PRO A 100 4.60 37.32 13.33
CA PRO A 100 5.13 38.61 12.93
C PRO A 100 4.78 39.71 13.91
N ASP A 101 5.78 40.45 14.38
CA ASP A 101 5.65 41.63 15.26
C ASP A 101 6.60 42.71 14.79
N GLN A 102 6.15 43.56 13.90
CA GLN A 102 6.94 44.60 13.22
C GLN A 102 8.15 43.97 12.49
N ASN A 103 9.38 44.23 12.93
CA ASN A 103 10.61 43.77 12.29
C ASN A 103 11.16 42.47 12.91
N LYS A 104 10.43 41.78 13.77
CA LYS A 104 10.84 40.54 14.47
C LYS A 104 9.70 39.57 14.60
N TYR A 105 10.00 38.37 15.05
CA TYR A 105 9.00 37.37 15.41
C TYR A 105 8.82 37.33 16.94
N LYS A 106 7.55 37.25 17.37
CA LYS A 106 7.17 36.98 18.75
C LYS A 106 6.89 35.50 18.92
N LYS A 107 7.59 34.83 19.85
CA LYS A 107 7.35 33.43 20.20
C LYS A 107 6.10 33.29 21.07
N ILE A 108 5.19 32.40 20.70
CA ILE A 108 4.06 31.97 21.52
C ILE A 108 4.18 30.45 21.70
N ALA A 109 4.54 30.03 22.89
CA ALA A 109 4.80 28.63 23.21
C ALA A 109 3.50 27.81 23.31
N ILE A 110 3.58 26.54 22.94
CA ILE A 110 2.55 25.55 23.22
C ILE A 110 2.91 24.91 24.56
N THR A 111 2.00 24.91 25.49
CA THR A 111 2.20 24.37 26.85
C THR A 111 1.34 23.14 27.11
N LYS A 112 0.37 22.86 26.23
CA LYS A 112 -0.55 21.72 26.37
C LYS A 112 -0.38 20.76 25.21
N PHE A 113 0.07 19.54 25.54
CA PHE A 113 0.16 18.42 24.61
C PHE A 113 -0.74 17.30 25.11
N THR A 114 -1.52 16.72 24.20
CA THR A 114 -2.34 15.56 24.49
C THR A 114 -1.62 14.33 23.94
N LYS A 115 -1.29 13.39 24.80
CA LYS A 115 -0.75 12.10 24.38
C LYS A 115 -1.92 11.18 24.08
N SER A 116 -2.01 10.67 22.85
CA SER A 116 -3.01 9.69 22.44
C SER A 116 -2.34 8.51 21.74
N ALA A 117 -2.92 7.32 21.87
CA ALA A 117 -2.59 6.21 21.01
C ALA A 117 -3.19 6.48 19.63
N GLU A 118 -2.41 6.27 18.58
CA GLU A 118 -2.85 6.47 17.20
C GLU A 118 -2.36 5.29 16.36
N PHE A 119 -3.28 4.44 15.96
CA PHE A 119 -3.02 3.27 15.12
C PHE A 119 -4.08 3.16 14.03
N GLY A 120 -3.71 2.49 12.93
CA GLY A 120 -4.59 2.35 11.78
C GLY A 120 -5.82 1.48 12.07
N ASP A 121 -6.87 1.63 11.29
CA ASP A 121 -8.16 0.95 11.46
C ASP A 121 -8.07 -0.59 11.48
N TYR A 122 -6.98 -1.15 10.91
CA TYR A 122 -6.70 -2.58 10.86
C TYR A 122 -5.86 -3.08 12.06
N LEU A 123 -5.35 -2.18 12.90
CA LEU A 123 -4.61 -2.50 14.12
C LEU A 123 -5.53 -2.43 15.32
N TYR A 124 -5.53 -3.45 16.15
CA TYR A 124 -6.23 -3.41 17.44
C TYR A 124 -5.43 -2.63 18.48
N TYR A 125 -4.12 -2.79 18.46
CA TYR A 125 -3.17 -2.08 19.31
C TYR A 125 -1.78 -2.14 18.68
N ASP A 126 -1.08 -1.00 18.64
CA ASP A 126 0.36 -0.92 18.54
C ASP A 126 0.90 0.03 19.62
N ASP A 127 2.19 0.14 19.76
CA ASP A 127 2.80 1.03 20.74
C ASP A 127 3.06 2.45 20.20
N THR A 128 2.51 2.76 19.03
CA THR A 128 2.57 4.10 18.44
C THR A 128 1.66 5.04 19.21
N TYR A 129 2.21 6.18 19.56
CA TYR A 129 1.47 7.28 20.17
C TYR A 129 1.85 8.60 19.51
N CYS A 130 0.98 9.59 19.63
CA CYS A 130 1.30 10.94 19.20
C CYS A 130 1.16 11.95 20.34
N TYR A 131 1.90 13.05 20.23
CA TYR A 131 1.59 14.30 20.89
C TYR A 131 0.75 15.15 19.92
N ALA A 132 -0.54 15.31 20.24
CA ALA A 132 -1.44 16.21 19.53
C ALA A 132 -1.48 17.56 20.24
N PHE A 133 -1.45 18.64 19.47
CA PHE A 133 -1.43 20.01 19.98
C PHE A 133 -1.96 20.98 18.93
N ASN A 134 -2.32 22.19 19.38
CA ASN A 134 -2.73 23.25 18.45
C ASN A 134 -1.73 24.41 18.51
N PHE A 135 -1.32 24.87 17.35
CA PHE A 135 -0.54 26.08 17.22
C PHE A 135 -1.41 27.30 17.63
N PRO A 136 -0.94 28.13 18.59
CA PRO A 136 -1.76 29.18 19.19
C PRO A 136 -2.02 30.37 18.25
N ALA A 137 -1.31 30.44 17.14
CA ALA A 137 -1.52 31.46 16.12
C ALA A 137 -1.38 30.81 14.74
N THR A 138 -2.35 31.14 13.89
CA THR A 138 -2.41 30.72 12.49
C THR A 138 -2.80 31.95 11.67
N GLY A 139 -2.02 32.28 10.66
CA GLY A 139 -2.26 33.42 9.80
C GLY A 139 -1.08 33.67 8.89
N LYS A 140 -1.29 34.47 7.88
CA LYS A 140 -0.26 34.78 6.89
C LYS A 140 1.02 35.31 7.55
N GLY A 141 2.16 34.73 7.22
CA GLY A 141 3.47 35.08 7.77
C GLY A 141 3.81 34.41 9.10
N VAL A 142 2.86 33.71 9.75
CA VAL A 142 3.14 32.94 10.96
C VAL A 142 3.98 31.74 10.61
N LYS A 143 5.00 31.47 11.44
CA LYS A 143 5.78 30.24 11.38
C LYS A 143 5.34 29.27 12.46
N ARG A 144 5.37 27.99 12.13
CA ARG A 144 5.20 26.87 13.06
C ARG A 144 6.55 26.23 13.26
N PHE A 145 6.91 25.96 14.49
CA PHE A 145 8.19 25.35 14.86
C PHE A 145 7.92 24.13 15.73
N THR A 146 8.57 23.02 15.37
CA THR A 146 8.65 21.80 16.20
C THR A 146 10.10 21.38 16.37
N TYR A 147 10.41 20.85 17.55
CA TYR A 147 11.70 20.30 17.88
C TYR A 147 11.54 19.08 18.78
N SER A 148 12.25 17.99 18.48
CA SER A 148 12.30 16.81 19.34
C SER A 148 13.72 16.29 19.53
N GLU A 149 13.96 15.70 20.70
CA GLU A 149 15.16 14.91 21.00
C GLU A 149 14.73 13.49 21.36
N MET A 150 15.31 12.50 20.68
CA MET A 150 14.97 11.09 20.83
C MET A 150 16.22 10.24 20.98
N GLU A 151 16.05 9.10 21.63
CA GLU A 151 17.06 8.06 21.76
C GLU A 151 16.48 6.74 21.24
N ILE A 152 17.21 6.05 20.36
CA ILE A 152 16.91 4.70 19.88
C ILE A 152 18.05 3.80 20.36
N LYS A 153 17.72 2.79 21.18
CA LYS A 153 18.69 1.85 21.74
C LYS A 153 18.84 0.58 20.92
N ASP A 154 17.87 0.30 20.04
CA ASP A 154 17.89 -0.87 19.18
C ASP A 154 18.76 -0.60 17.93
N PRO A 155 19.95 -1.22 17.81
CA PRO A 155 20.85 -0.99 16.67
C PRO A 155 20.33 -1.58 15.36
N TYR A 156 19.31 -2.43 15.40
CA TYR A 156 18.67 -3.01 14.21
C TYR A 156 17.58 -2.10 13.64
N TYR A 157 17.09 -1.11 14.41
CA TYR A 157 16.03 -0.21 13.97
C TYR A 157 16.54 0.76 12.88
N PRO A 158 16.01 0.71 11.63
CA PRO A 158 16.49 1.53 10.54
C PRO A 158 16.07 2.98 10.69
N LEU A 159 16.94 3.92 10.31
CA LEU A 159 16.60 5.32 10.18
C LEU A 159 16.03 5.57 8.79
N ILE A 160 14.87 6.20 8.71
CA ILE A 160 14.26 6.63 7.45
C ILE A 160 14.08 8.15 7.51
N PHE A 161 14.58 8.85 6.47
CA PHE A 161 14.43 10.31 6.36
C PHE A 161 13.94 10.67 4.97
N PHE A 162 12.79 11.35 4.90
CA PHE A 162 12.22 11.86 3.66
C PHE A 162 12.74 13.27 3.38
N PHE A 163 13.13 13.57 2.13
CA PHE A 163 13.59 14.88 1.70
C PHE A 163 12.47 15.74 1.08
N ALA A 164 11.27 15.20 0.97
CA ALA A 164 10.11 15.87 0.40
C ALA A 164 8.83 15.45 1.13
N GLY A 165 7.80 16.29 1.07
CA GLY A 165 6.53 16.10 1.77
C GLY A 165 5.30 16.34 0.87
N ASN A 166 4.13 16.47 1.51
CA ASN A 166 2.86 16.85 0.88
C ASN A 166 2.83 18.35 0.53
N VAL A 167 3.76 19.12 1.08
CA VAL A 167 3.94 20.54 0.82
C VAL A 167 5.37 20.79 0.35
N PRO A 168 5.67 21.88 -0.36
CA PRO A 168 7.03 22.19 -0.74
C PRO A 168 7.96 22.22 0.47
N VAL A 169 9.12 21.60 0.35
CA VAL A 169 10.19 21.63 1.35
C VAL A 169 11.32 22.49 0.78
N ASP A 170 11.49 23.69 1.32
CA ASP A 170 12.53 24.61 0.83
C ASP A 170 13.94 24.06 1.08
N ARG A 171 14.15 23.49 2.26
CA ARG A 171 15.41 22.87 2.63
C ARG A 171 15.21 21.66 3.53
N ALA A 172 15.69 20.48 3.07
CA ALA A 172 15.78 19.27 3.87
C ALA A 172 17.25 18.93 4.15
N GLU A 173 17.58 18.63 5.41
CA GLU A 173 18.93 18.30 5.84
C GLU A 173 18.93 17.08 6.75
N LEU A 174 19.78 16.09 6.44
CA LEU A 174 20.11 14.97 7.32
C LEU A 174 21.61 15.02 7.58
N THR A 175 22.00 14.99 8.85
CA THR A 175 23.41 14.87 9.27
C THR A 175 23.55 13.66 10.17
N ILE A 176 24.51 12.77 9.88
CA ILE A 176 24.84 11.61 10.74
C ILE A 176 26.30 11.71 11.15
N THR A 177 26.55 11.84 12.44
CA THR A 177 27.89 11.89 13.03
C THR A 177 28.12 10.65 13.89
N MET A 178 29.24 9.99 13.70
CA MET A 178 29.59 8.77 14.42
C MET A 178 31.11 8.60 14.53
N PRO A 179 31.63 7.85 15.50
CA PRO A 179 33.04 7.50 15.55
C PRO A 179 33.38 6.49 14.43
N GLU A 180 34.64 6.47 14.01
CA GLU A 180 35.12 5.65 12.88
C GLU A 180 34.97 4.13 13.08
N ASN A 181 34.80 3.68 14.32
CA ASN A 181 34.54 2.29 14.66
C ASN A 181 33.08 1.85 14.50
N VAL A 182 32.15 2.78 14.21
CA VAL A 182 30.79 2.49 13.79
C VAL A 182 30.71 2.57 12.27
N LYS A 183 30.08 1.59 11.63
CA LYS A 183 29.82 1.58 10.18
C LYS A 183 28.32 1.59 9.92
N ILE A 184 27.92 2.35 8.92
CA ILE A 184 26.54 2.41 8.44
C ILE A 184 26.48 1.96 6.98
N ASN A 185 25.34 1.38 6.61
CA ASN A 185 24.94 1.11 5.24
C ASN A 185 23.70 1.95 4.92
N PHE A 186 23.64 2.57 3.74
CA PHE A 186 22.53 3.45 3.39
C PHE A 186 22.26 3.45 1.90
N GLN A 187 21.00 3.73 1.53
CA GLN A 187 20.57 3.87 0.14
C GLN A 187 19.46 4.92 0.01
N LEU A 188 19.55 5.71 -1.08
CA LEU A 188 18.51 6.64 -1.50
C LEU A 188 17.48 5.92 -2.36
N PHE A 189 16.20 6.23 -2.12
CA PHE A 189 15.05 5.68 -2.80
C PHE A 189 14.10 6.81 -3.24
N GLY A 190 13.14 6.47 -4.09
CA GLY A 190 12.14 7.39 -4.63
C GLY A 190 12.57 8.03 -5.94
N ALA A 191 11.77 8.96 -6.44
CA ALA A 191 12.08 9.76 -7.62
C ALA A 191 13.00 10.94 -7.26
N ASP A 192 13.61 11.56 -8.29
CA ASP A 192 14.39 12.79 -8.16
C ASP A 192 15.54 12.72 -7.13
N THR A 193 16.07 11.52 -6.88
CA THR A 193 17.18 11.30 -5.91
C THR A 193 18.45 12.06 -6.28
N SER A 194 18.64 12.42 -7.55
CA SER A 194 19.75 13.25 -8.03
C SER A 194 19.76 14.68 -7.45
N ALA A 195 18.61 15.16 -6.96
CA ALA A 195 18.52 16.46 -6.28
C ALA A 195 19.04 16.42 -4.84
N VAL A 196 19.32 15.22 -4.29
CA VAL A 196 19.88 15.04 -2.95
C VAL A 196 21.40 15.06 -3.04
N GLN A 197 22.01 16.14 -2.59
CA GLN A 197 23.47 16.27 -2.52
C GLN A 197 24.01 15.62 -1.26
N SER A 198 25.13 14.93 -1.35
CA SER A 198 25.77 14.29 -0.21
C SER A 198 27.23 14.69 -0.03
N SER A 199 27.69 14.68 1.22
CA SER A 199 29.10 14.89 1.55
C SER A 199 29.50 14.02 2.74
N LYS A 200 30.80 13.70 2.83
CA LYS A 200 31.41 12.96 3.93
C LYS A 200 32.64 13.70 4.40
N VAL A 201 32.72 13.98 5.69
CA VAL A 201 33.85 14.65 6.31
C VAL A 201 34.38 13.78 7.45
N LYS A 202 35.69 13.58 7.52
CA LYS A 202 36.37 12.96 8.67
C LYS A 202 37.16 14.01 9.42
N LYS A 203 36.87 14.15 10.73
CA LYS A 203 37.62 15.04 11.64
C LYS A 203 38.08 14.25 12.85
N GLY A 204 39.38 13.97 12.92
CA GLY A 204 39.92 13.06 13.91
C GLY A 204 39.32 11.66 13.77
N LYS A 205 38.74 11.15 14.84
CA LYS A 205 38.04 9.84 14.85
C LYS A 205 36.54 9.92 14.52
N LEU A 206 36.02 11.10 14.24
CA LEU A 206 34.60 11.29 13.89
C LEU A 206 34.42 11.36 12.38
N ILE A 207 33.38 10.69 11.91
CA ILE A 207 32.91 10.72 10.54
C ILE A 207 31.53 11.38 10.54
N THR A 208 31.36 12.39 9.69
CA THR A 208 30.06 13.05 9.49
C THR A 208 29.65 12.90 8.04
N TYR A 209 28.48 12.30 7.83
CA TYR A 209 27.77 12.32 6.56
C TYR A 209 26.71 13.41 6.60
N ARG A 210 26.54 14.10 5.49
CA ARG A 210 25.47 15.09 5.33
C ARG A 210 24.79 14.89 3.98
N TRP A 211 23.46 14.92 4.00
CA TRP A 211 22.61 14.96 2.80
C TRP A 211 21.75 16.22 2.87
N THR A 212 21.65 16.92 1.75
CA THR A 212 20.85 18.15 1.64
C THR A 212 20.04 18.12 0.36
N SER A 213 18.82 18.64 0.42
CA SER A 213 17.95 18.77 -0.72
C SER A 213 17.17 20.06 -0.65
N HIS A 214 16.91 20.64 -1.82
CA HIS A 214 15.99 21.75 -2.03
C HIS A 214 14.89 21.23 -2.96
N GLN A 215 13.74 20.79 -2.39
CA GLN A 215 12.66 20.15 -3.13
C GLN A 215 11.41 21.03 -3.14
N PRO A 216 11.29 21.93 -4.13
CA PRO A 216 10.07 22.72 -4.30
C PRO A 216 8.88 21.90 -4.78
N LYS A 217 9.16 20.72 -5.37
CA LYS A 217 8.11 19.84 -5.91
C LYS A 217 7.28 19.23 -4.80
N VAL A 218 5.98 19.38 -4.92
CA VAL A 218 5.01 18.67 -4.09
C VAL A 218 4.79 17.28 -4.67
N TYR A 219 4.82 16.29 -3.81
CA TYR A 219 4.54 14.90 -4.18
C TYR A 219 3.17 14.52 -3.62
N ASP A 220 2.13 15.10 -4.21
CA ASP A 220 0.76 14.69 -3.93
C ASP A 220 0.51 13.27 -4.41
N GLN A 221 -0.26 12.54 -3.65
CA GLN A 221 -0.68 11.22 -4.05
C GLN A 221 -1.83 11.36 -5.07
N ASP A 222 -1.51 11.25 -6.35
CA ASP A 222 -2.54 11.13 -7.39
C ASP A 222 -3.38 9.85 -7.16
N PHE A 223 -4.61 9.86 -7.65
CA PHE A 223 -5.46 8.67 -7.63
C PHE A 223 -4.74 7.49 -8.30
N LEU A 224 -4.75 6.32 -7.69
CA LEU A 224 -3.99 5.12 -8.08
C LEU A 224 -2.46 5.31 -8.14
N ALA A 225 -1.89 6.27 -7.44
CA ALA A 225 -0.45 6.30 -7.27
C ALA A 225 -0.03 5.20 -6.26
N PRO A 226 1.12 4.56 -6.47
CA PRO A 226 1.67 3.64 -5.47
C PRO A 226 2.00 4.36 -4.17
N GLY A 227 2.36 3.61 -3.13
CA GLY A 227 2.72 4.19 -1.84
C GLY A 227 3.80 5.28 -1.94
N ILE A 228 3.76 6.26 -1.03
CA ILE A 228 4.64 7.45 -1.06
C ILE A 228 6.13 7.11 -1.13
N ARG A 229 6.53 5.93 -0.67
CA ARG A 229 7.91 5.44 -0.70
C ARG A 229 8.43 5.13 -2.11
N TYR A 230 7.53 4.96 -3.09
CA TYR A 230 7.93 4.79 -4.49
C TYR A 230 8.44 6.08 -5.13
N PHE A 231 7.92 7.24 -4.71
CA PHE A 231 8.19 8.48 -5.43
C PHE A 231 8.76 9.60 -4.57
N ARG A 232 8.55 9.63 -3.24
CA ARG A 232 9.20 10.63 -2.40
C ARG A 232 10.67 10.28 -2.19
N PRO A 233 11.60 11.19 -2.49
CA PRO A 233 13.02 10.94 -2.21
C PRO A 233 13.25 10.77 -0.72
N HIS A 234 13.87 9.64 -0.35
CA HIS A 234 14.18 9.33 1.04
C HIS A 234 15.43 8.46 1.16
N LEU A 235 16.06 8.53 2.32
CA LEU A 235 17.21 7.72 2.69
C LEU A 235 16.82 6.70 3.74
N ILE A 236 17.26 5.45 3.55
CA ILE A 236 17.26 4.44 4.60
C ILE A 236 18.69 4.19 5.03
N VAL A 237 18.91 4.13 6.34
CA VAL A 237 20.20 3.90 6.95
C VAL A 237 20.11 2.77 7.96
N ASN A 238 20.98 1.76 7.83
CA ASN A 238 21.16 0.69 8.81
C ASN A 238 22.52 0.88 9.50
N ILE A 239 22.62 0.51 10.77
CA ILE A 239 23.91 0.29 11.42
C ILE A 239 24.43 -1.07 10.92
N ALA A 240 25.60 -1.07 10.28
CA ALA A 240 26.18 -2.29 9.72
C ALA A 240 27.06 -3.02 10.74
N SER A 241 27.91 -2.29 11.46
CA SER A 241 28.77 -2.89 12.49
C SER A 241 29.30 -1.86 13.48
N CYS A 242 29.74 -2.35 14.63
CA CYS A 242 30.49 -1.57 15.62
C CYS A 242 31.68 -2.38 16.12
N SER A 243 32.87 -1.75 16.12
CA SER A 243 34.10 -2.37 16.63
C SER A 243 34.46 -1.78 17.97
N VAL A 244 34.66 -2.65 18.98
CA VAL A 244 35.13 -2.27 20.32
C VAL A 244 36.39 -3.05 20.61
N LYS A 245 37.51 -2.36 20.83
CA LYS A 245 38.86 -2.96 20.95
C LYS A 245 39.21 -3.82 19.74
N LYS A 246 39.23 -5.15 19.85
CA LYS A 246 39.52 -6.10 18.75
C LYS A 246 38.29 -6.82 18.23
N ASP A 247 37.16 -6.67 18.89
CA ASP A 247 35.92 -7.37 18.57
C ASP A 247 35.03 -6.47 17.71
N THR A 248 34.39 -7.05 16.70
CA THR A 248 33.42 -6.38 15.83
C THR A 248 32.07 -7.09 15.92
N THR A 249 31.05 -6.35 16.35
CA THR A 249 29.68 -6.81 16.31
C THR A 249 29.04 -6.35 14.99
N HIS A 250 28.45 -7.30 14.29
CA HIS A 250 27.77 -7.07 13.03
C HIS A 250 26.25 -7.02 13.23
N TYR A 251 25.58 -6.01 12.65
CA TYR A 251 24.13 -5.79 12.71
C TYR A 251 23.48 -6.05 11.35
N ILE A 252 23.22 -5.02 10.52
CA ILE A 252 22.61 -5.17 9.20
C ILE A 252 23.46 -4.44 8.15
N GLY A 253 24.45 -5.13 7.62
CA GLY A 253 25.26 -4.67 6.48
C GLY A 253 25.12 -5.56 5.25
N THR A 254 24.73 -6.84 5.46
CA THR A 254 24.57 -7.86 4.41
C THR A 254 23.27 -8.63 4.60
N MET A 255 22.88 -9.42 3.59
CA MET A 255 21.70 -10.28 3.69
C MET A 255 21.89 -11.39 4.74
N ASP A 256 23.09 -11.93 4.86
CA ASP A 256 23.40 -12.95 5.87
C ASP A 256 23.24 -12.41 7.31
N GLU A 257 23.62 -11.16 7.54
CA GLU A 257 23.45 -10.49 8.84
C GLU A 257 21.98 -10.21 9.13
N LEU A 258 21.23 -9.74 8.14
CA LEU A 258 19.79 -9.55 8.27
C LEU A 258 19.09 -10.89 8.54
N PHE A 259 19.43 -11.95 7.78
CA PHE A 259 18.83 -13.26 8.00
C PHE A 259 19.21 -13.85 9.36
N ARG A 260 20.43 -13.64 9.82
CA ARG A 260 20.84 -14.06 11.18
C ARG A 260 19.94 -13.40 12.24
N TRP A 261 19.67 -12.11 12.12
CA TRP A 261 18.75 -11.40 13.01
C TRP A 261 17.32 -11.98 12.92
N MET A 262 16.81 -12.21 11.70
CA MET A 262 15.50 -12.84 11.51
C MET A 262 15.46 -14.23 12.17
N ASN A 263 16.47 -15.04 11.96
CA ASN A 263 16.53 -16.41 12.48
C ASN A 263 16.71 -16.46 14.00
N GLN A 264 17.39 -15.49 14.61
CA GLN A 264 17.44 -15.35 16.06
C GLN A 264 16.05 -15.10 16.68
N ASN A 265 15.20 -14.38 15.98
CA ASN A 265 13.86 -14.05 16.44
C ASN A 265 12.78 -15.10 16.09
N THR A 266 12.99 -15.92 15.07
CA THR A 266 11.97 -16.85 14.56
C THR A 266 12.42 -18.30 14.49
N GLY A 267 13.73 -18.57 14.51
CA GLY A 267 14.29 -19.89 14.22
C GLY A 267 13.94 -20.97 15.24
N ASP A 268 13.66 -20.58 16.48
CA ASP A 268 13.29 -21.49 17.57
C ASP A 268 11.78 -21.70 17.67
N LEU A 269 10.98 -20.86 17.02
CA LEU A 269 9.53 -20.96 17.07
C LEU A 269 9.03 -22.25 16.41
N ASN A 270 8.13 -22.94 17.10
CA ASN A 270 7.50 -24.17 16.61
C ASN A 270 8.48 -25.28 16.19
N LYS A 271 9.69 -25.33 16.76
CA LYS A 271 10.65 -26.44 16.53
C LYS A 271 10.06 -27.78 16.95
N ILE A 272 9.30 -27.77 18.03
CA ILE A 272 8.57 -28.93 18.52
C ILE A 272 7.10 -28.67 18.32
N ILE A 273 6.43 -29.53 17.54
CA ILE A 273 5.00 -29.46 17.34
C ILE A 273 4.31 -29.88 18.64
N SER A 274 3.56 -28.96 19.24
CA SER A 274 2.85 -29.25 20.48
C SER A 274 1.72 -30.28 20.28
N PRO A 275 1.37 -31.06 21.32
CA PRO A 275 0.26 -32.02 21.25
C PRO A 275 -1.06 -31.40 20.79
N GLU A 276 -1.35 -30.17 21.19
CA GLU A 276 -2.58 -29.44 20.84
C GLU A 276 -2.62 -29.09 19.35
N ILE A 277 -1.48 -28.68 18.78
CA ILE A 277 -1.35 -28.43 17.32
C ILE A 277 -1.56 -29.73 16.57
N LYS A 278 -0.90 -30.81 17.00
CA LYS A 278 -1.04 -32.14 16.35
C LYS A 278 -2.51 -32.61 16.40
N GLN A 279 -3.14 -32.57 17.56
CA GLN A 279 -4.54 -32.99 17.73
C GLN A 279 -5.49 -32.16 16.86
N MET A 280 -5.33 -30.82 16.82
CA MET A 280 -6.16 -29.97 15.98
C MET A 280 -5.94 -30.28 14.50
N THR A 281 -4.69 -30.47 14.09
CA THR A 281 -4.35 -30.78 12.69
C THR A 281 -4.94 -32.13 12.28
N ASP A 282 -4.82 -33.17 13.11
CA ASP A 282 -5.41 -34.48 12.86
C ASP A 282 -6.94 -34.40 12.72
N SER A 283 -7.60 -33.61 13.57
CA SER A 283 -9.04 -33.36 13.47
C SER A 283 -9.44 -32.67 12.17
N VAL A 284 -8.69 -31.65 11.75
CA VAL A 284 -8.95 -30.88 10.52
C VAL A 284 -8.72 -31.73 9.25
N THR A 285 -7.78 -32.67 9.31
CA THR A 285 -7.37 -33.50 8.16
C THR A 285 -7.93 -34.93 8.21
N GLN A 286 -8.83 -35.21 9.14
CA GLN A 286 -9.43 -36.54 9.34
C GLN A 286 -10.09 -37.05 8.04
N GLY A 287 -9.70 -38.26 7.62
CA GLY A 287 -10.21 -38.90 6.41
C GLY A 287 -9.63 -38.39 5.09
N ILE A 288 -8.79 -37.35 5.12
CA ILE A 288 -8.14 -36.81 3.92
C ILE A 288 -6.80 -37.56 3.71
N THR A 289 -6.64 -38.17 2.55
CA THR A 289 -5.40 -38.90 2.19
C THR A 289 -4.45 -38.04 1.35
N ASP A 290 -5.00 -37.25 0.43
CA ASP A 290 -4.19 -36.38 -0.46
C ASP A 290 -3.54 -35.22 0.33
N THR A 291 -2.24 -35.04 0.12
CA THR A 291 -1.44 -34.02 0.82
C THR A 291 -1.91 -32.61 0.51
N THR A 292 -2.22 -32.30 -0.75
CA THR A 292 -2.67 -30.96 -1.15
C THR A 292 -4.01 -30.64 -0.48
N GLU A 293 -4.92 -31.62 -0.42
CA GLU A 293 -6.21 -31.45 0.23
C GLU A 293 -6.08 -31.31 1.76
N LYS A 294 -5.10 -31.98 2.40
CA LYS A 294 -4.77 -31.73 3.82
C LYS A 294 -4.32 -30.28 4.03
N VAL A 295 -3.40 -29.79 3.22
CA VAL A 295 -2.91 -28.39 3.33
C VAL A 295 -4.05 -27.42 3.02
N ARG A 296 -4.92 -27.70 2.04
CA ARG A 296 -6.12 -26.90 1.74
C ARG A 296 -7.05 -26.84 2.93
N ALA A 297 -7.32 -27.94 3.59
CA ALA A 297 -8.17 -28.01 4.77
C ALA A 297 -7.59 -27.19 5.94
N ILE A 298 -6.26 -27.32 6.18
CA ILE A 298 -5.53 -26.52 7.18
C ILE A 298 -5.64 -25.04 6.87
N TYR A 299 -5.37 -24.64 5.63
CA TYR A 299 -5.40 -23.24 5.20
C TYR A 299 -6.79 -22.63 5.40
N LYS A 300 -7.83 -23.30 4.90
CA LYS A 300 -9.23 -22.90 5.09
C LYS A 300 -9.62 -22.82 6.57
N TRP A 301 -9.14 -23.78 7.37
CA TRP A 301 -9.42 -23.76 8.80
C TRP A 301 -8.80 -22.56 9.49
N VAL A 302 -7.54 -22.21 9.22
CA VAL A 302 -6.87 -21.04 9.81
C VAL A 302 -7.53 -19.75 9.37
N GLN A 303 -7.89 -19.61 8.08
CA GLN A 303 -8.63 -18.46 7.56
C GLN A 303 -9.93 -18.20 8.32
N ASN A 304 -10.70 -19.25 8.61
CA ASN A 304 -12.04 -19.15 9.17
C ASN A 304 -12.06 -19.12 10.71
N ASN A 305 -11.06 -19.69 11.38
CA ASN A 305 -11.09 -19.89 12.84
C ASN A 305 -10.11 -18.99 13.61
N ILE A 306 -9.20 -18.29 12.92
CA ILE A 306 -8.27 -17.34 13.53
C ILE A 306 -8.64 -15.93 13.05
N LYS A 307 -9.20 -15.14 13.95
CA LYS A 307 -9.56 -13.76 13.65
C LYS A 307 -8.30 -12.92 13.47
N TYR A 308 -8.28 -12.10 12.41
CA TYR A 308 -7.17 -11.15 12.24
C TYR A 308 -7.29 -10.03 13.26
N ILE A 309 -6.33 -9.95 14.17
CA ILE A 309 -6.22 -8.90 15.18
C ILE A 309 -4.73 -8.64 15.36
N ALA A 310 -4.27 -7.47 14.92
CA ALA A 310 -2.89 -7.06 15.08
C ALA A 310 -2.69 -6.39 16.44
N ILE A 311 -1.77 -6.95 17.24
CA ILE A 311 -1.29 -6.38 18.49
C ILE A 311 0.23 -6.33 18.37
N GLU A 312 0.75 -5.15 18.07
CA GLU A 312 2.14 -4.92 17.70
C GLU A 312 2.84 -4.04 18.76
N ASP A 313 3.07 -4.59 19.93
CA ASP A 313 3.77 -3.94 21.03
C ASP A 313 5.26 -4.38 21.09
N GLY A 314 6.18 -3.44 21.02
CA GLY A 314 7.61 -3.69 21.10
C GLY A 314 8.12 -4.68 20.06
N ASP A 315 8.71 -5.80 20.51
CA ASP A 315 9.25 -6.83 19.62
C ASP A 315 8.16 -7.64 18.93
N ASN A 316 6.92 -7.67 19.44
CA ASN A 316 5.79 -8.32 18.78
C ASN A 316 5.39 -7.67 17.45
N GLY A 317 5.91 -6.47 17.13
CA GLY A 317 5.83 -5.91 15.78
C GLY A 317 6.59 -6.72 14.72
N PHE A 318 7.59 -7.52 15.14
CA PHE A 318 8.47 -8.29 14.26
C PHE A 318 8.46 -9.80 14.54
N VAL A 319 8.26 -10.19 15.81
CA VAL A 319 8.37 -11.59 16.26
C VAL A 319 6.99 -12.23 16.32
N PRO A 320 6.76 -13.35 15.58
CA PRO A 320 5.51 -14.12 15.68
C PRO A 320 5.38 -14.77 17.06
N ARG A 321 4.15 -15.05 17.44
CA ARG A 321 3.86 -15.86 18.63
C ARG A 321 3.91 -17.35 18.30
N GLU A 322 4.16 -18.18 19.33
CA GLU A 322 4.09 -19.64 19.22
C GLU A 322 2.71 -20.08 18.70
N ALA A 323 2.69 -21.07 17.80
CA ALA A 323 1.46 -21.59 17.19
C ALA A 323 0.43 -22.08 18.20
N SER A 324 0.88 -22.70 19.29
CA SER A 324 0.01 -23.17 20.37
C SER A 324 -0.74 -22.02 21.06
N LEU A 325 -0.09 -20.88 21.23
CA LEU A 325 -0.69 -19.69 21.80
C LEU A 325 -1.73 -19.07 20.86
N VAL A 326 -1.41 -18.99 19.55
CA VAL A 326 -2.35 -18.51 18.51
C VAL A 326 -3.57 -19.42 18.42
N LEU A 327 -3.36 -20.75 18.42
CA LEU A 327 -4.42 -21.74 18.45
C LEU A 327 -5.36 -21.55 19.65
N LYS A 328 -4.79 -21.36 20.83
CA LYS A 328 -5.55 -21.15 22.08
C LYS A 328 -6.35 -19.85 22.05
N ARG A 329 -5.77 -18.76 21.57
CA ARG A 329 -6.37 -17.42 21.58
C ARG A 329 -7.42 -17.23 20.48
N ARG A 330 -7.30 -17.95 19.36
CA ARG A 330 -8.17 -17.82 18.17
C ARG A 330 -8.10 -16.46 17.48
N TYR A 331 -7.02 -15.71 17.72
CA TYR A 331 -6.70 -14.48 17.00
C TYR A 331 -5.20 -14.27 16.90
N GLY A 332 -4.80 -13.47 15.94
CA GLY A 332 -3.43 -13.05 15.70
C GLY A 332 -3.32 -12.28 14.38
N ASP A 333 -2.16 -11.70 14.14
CA ASP A 333 -1.86 -10.94 12.92
C ASP A 333 -1.22 -11.83 11.82
N CYS A 334 -0.63 -11.21 10.79
CA CYS A 334 0.00 -11.93 9.68
C CYS A 334 1.07 -12.91 10.16
N LYS A 335 1.90 -12.50 11.13
CA LYS A 335 3.00 -13.30 11.69
C LYS A 335 2.46 -14.51 12.46
N ASP A 336 1.47 -14.30 13.27
CA ASP A 336 0.82 -15.31 14.11
C ASP A 336 0.12 -16.37 13.27
N LYS A 337 -0.63 -15.93 12.25
CA LYS A 337 -1.28 -16.86 11.32
C LYS A 337 -0.28 -17.68 10.51
N SER A 338 0.84 -17.05 10.10
CA SER A 338 1.94 -17.72 9.40
C SER A 338 2.64 -18.74 10.29
N SER A 339 2.84 -18.42 11.58
CA SER A 339 3.36 -19.34 12.59
C SER A 339 2.48 -20.57 12.75
N LEU A 340 1.15 -20.37 12.91
CA LEU A 340 0.20 -21.46 13.04
C LEU A 340 0.08 -22.31 11.78
N LEU A 341 -0.01 -21.71 10.59
CA LEU A 341 -0.03 -22.42 9.31
C LEU A 341 1.21 -23.28 9.14
N THR A 342 2.39 -22.72 9.40
CA THR A 342 3.67 -23.44 9.30
C THR A 342 3.69 -24.64 10.24
N ALA A 343 3.26 -24.48 11.49
CA ALA A 343 3.24 -25.57 12.48
C ALA A 343 2.25 -26.67 12.10
N MET A 344 1.03 -26.33 11.65
CA MET A 344 0.02 -27.32 11.24
C MET A 344 0.43 -28.07 9.98
N ILE A 345 1.06 -27.41 9.00
CA ILE A 345 1.57 -28.06 7.80
C ILE A 345 2.72 -29.03 8.15
N ARG A 346 3.63 -28.64 9.03
CA ARG A 346 4.69 -29.53 9.55
C ARG A 346 4.10 -30.73 10.32
N ALA A 347 2.99 -30.55 11.02
CA ALA A 347 2.33 -31.62 11.77
C ALA A 347 1.76 -32.75 10.89
N VAL A 348 1.50 -32.51 9.59
CA VAL A 348 1.12 -33.53 8.60
C VAL A 348 2.34 -34.11 7.84
N GLY A 349 3.56 -33.76 8.25
CA GLY A 349 4.80 -34.28 7.67
C GLY A 349 5.35 -33.48 6.49
N GLU A 350 4.76 -32.35 6.18
CA GLU A 350 5.16 -31.49 5.06
C GLU A 350 6.19 -30.42 5.47
N LYS A 351 7.04 -30.03 4.50
CA LYS A 351 8.01 -28.95 4.73
C LYS A 351 7.35 -27.59 4.54
N ALA A 352 7.39 -26.75 5.59
CA ALA A 352 6.91 -25.38 5.53
C ALA A 352 7.80 -24.46 6.36
N SER A 353 7.81 -23.16 6.02
CA SER A 353 8.54 -22.12 6.75
C SER A 353 7.74 -20.81 6.75
N MET A 354 7.97 -20.01 7.79
CA MET A 354 7.55 -18.60 7.78
C MET A 354 8.48 -17.82 6.86
N ALA A 355 7.93 -16.82 6.18
CA ALA A 355 8.67 -16.02 5.22
C ALA A 355 8.31 -14.54 5.35
N SER A 356 9.33 -13.69 5.33
CA SER A 356 9.21 -12.23 5.45
C SER A 356 9.09 -11.60 4.08
N VAL A 357 8.12 -10.73 3.86
CA VAL A 357 7.83 -10.09 2.58
C VAL A 357 7.41 -8.63 2.76
N GLY A 358 7.76 -7.76 1.81
CA GLY A 358 7.17 -6.44 1.69
C GLY A 358 5.90 -6.48 0.87
N THR A 359 4.86 -5.77 1.29
CA THR A 359 3.73 -5.51 0.41
C THR A 359 4.15 -4.58 -0.73
N ARG A 360 3.30 -4.45 -1.75
CA ARG A 360 3.53 -3.55 -2.89
C ARG A 360 3.58 -2.06 -2.49
N GLU A 361 3.20 -1.70 -1.28
CA GLU A 361 3.43 -0.37 -0.74
C GLU A 361 4.92 -0.02 -0.54
N LEU A 362 5.79 -1.03 -0.45
CA LEU A 362 7.23 -0.89 -0.25
C LEU A 362 7.98 -1.13 -1.56
N PRO A 363 8.77 -0.16 -2.08
CA PRO A 363 9.55 -0.34 -3.31
C PRO A 363 10.82 -1.18 -3.14
N TYR A 364 11.14 -1.60 -1.92
CA TYR A 364 12.43 -2.16 -1.57
C TYR A 364 12.57 -3.63 -1.98
N LYS A 365 13.82 -4.02 -2.29
CA LYS A 365 14.22 -5.40 -2.57
C LYS A 365 15.35 -5.80 -1.63
N TYR A 366 15.23 -6.96 -0.99
CA TYR A 366 16.26 -7.54 -0.11
C TYR A 366 17.59 -7.77 -0.85
N SER A 367 17.52 -8.21 -2.10
CA SER A 367 18.69 -8.44 -2.95
C SER A 367 19.48 -7.16 -3.28
N LYS A 368 18.87 -5.97 -3.11
CA LYS A 368 19.50 -4.68 -3.42
C LYS A 368 19.96 -3.94 -2.17
N PHE A 369 19.15 -3.97 -1.13
CA PHE A 369 19.44 -3.28 0.12
C PHE A 369 18.84 -4.06 1.29
N PRO A 370 19.59 -4.99 1.90
CA PRO A 370 19.12 -5.74 3.06
C PRO A 370 18.78 -4.81 4.21
N SER A 371 17.51 -4.81 4.62
CA SER A 371 17.00 -3.99 5.73
C SER A 371 15.70 -4.57 6.27
N ILE A 372 15.43 -4.37 7.55
CA ILE A 372 14.12 -4.65 8.16
C ILE A 372 13.02 -3.84 7.44
N ALA A 373 13.34 -2.64 6.94
CA ALA A 373 12.41 -1.80 6.19
C ALA A 373 11.88 -2.44 4.90
N CYS A 374 12.47 -3.56 4.42
CA CYS A 374 12.00 -4.29 3.24
C CYS A 374 10.72 -5.10 3.48
N ALA A 375 10.31 -5.31 4.73
CA ALA A 375 9.13 -6.09 5.09
C ALA A 375 8.15 -5.27 5.94
N ASN A 376 6.89 -5.53 5.71
CA ASN A 376 5.77 -5.15 6.55
C ASN A 376 4.73 -6.27 6.64
N HIS A 377 5.07 -7.47 6.16
CA HIS A 377 4.17 -8.62 6.12
C HIS A 377 4.92 -9.95 6.28
N MET A 378 4.21 -10.98 6.73
CA MET A 378 4.73 -12.33 6.86
C MET A 378 3.70 -13.34 6.36
N VAL A 379 4.18 -14.37 5.66
CA VAL A 379 3.37 -15.45 5.10
C VAL A 379 3.96 -16.81 5.45
N ALA A 380 3.18 -17.88 5.34
CA ALA A 380 3.71 -19.22 5.34
C ALA A 380 4.08 -19.63 3.90
N VAL A 381 5.14 -20.39 3.74
CA VAL A 381 5.55 -20.98 2.47
C VAL A 381 5.62 -22.49 2.64
N TRP A 382 4.91 -23.22 1.79
CA TRP A 382 4.90 -24.65 1.72
C TRP A 382 5.69 -25.15 0.51
N TRP A 383 6.58 -26.14 0.72
CA TRP A 383 7.26 -26.84 -0.37
C TRP A 383 6.32 -27.88 -0.98
N ASN A 384 5.51 -27.46 -1.95
CA ASN A 384 4.63 -28.35 -2.69
C ASN A 384 5.40 -29.01 -3.84
N LYS A 385 6.00 -30.17 -3.56
CA LYS A 385 6.93 -30.87 -4.47
C LYS A 385 8.09 -29.92 -4.85
N ASP A 386 8.20 -29.57 -6.12
CA ASP A 386 9.27 -28.71 -6.65
C ASP A 386 8.91 -27.21 -6.65
N LYS A 387 7.75 -26.83 -6.09
CA LYS A 387 7.26 -25.44 -6.09
C LYS A 387 7.17 -24.88 -4.68
N LEU A 388 7.57 -23.63 -4.54
CA LEU A 388 7.27 -22.85 -3.34
C LEU A 388 5.87 -22.26 -3.47
N GLN A 389 4.98 -22.67 -2.60
CA GLN A 389 3.61 -22.14 -2.55
C GLN A 389 3.45 -21.20 -1.37
N VAL A 390 3.10 -19.96 -1.67
CA VAL A 390 2.86 -18.90 -0.68
C VAL A 390 1.44 -19.03 -0.15
N LEU A 391 1.29 -19.02 1.17
CA LEU A 391 0.04 -19.16 1.88
C LEU A 391 -0.15 -17.95 2.79
N ASP A 392 -0.96 -17.01 2.37
CA ASP A 392 -1.31 -15.84 3.18
C ASP A 392 -2.61 -16.09 3.95
N GLY A 393 -2.47 -16.43 5.22
CA GLY A 393 -3.60 -16.70 6.09
C GLY A 393 -4.42 -15.47 6.48
N THR A 394 -4.00 -14.25 6.12
CA THR A 394 -4.71 -13.01 6.47
C THR A 394 -5.95 -12.79 5.61
N SER A 395 -5.89 -13.17 4.33
CA SER A 395 -7.04 -13.14 3.44
C SER A 395 -7.96 -14.34 3.70
N ARG A 396 -9.23 -14.05 3.99
CA ARG A 396 -10.25 -15.08 4.24
C ARG A 396 -10.85 -15.67 2.96
N TYR A 397 -10.67 -14.98 1.83
CA TYR A 397 -11.43 -15.25 0.60
C TYR A 397 -10.58 -15.85 -0.52
N ASN A 398 -9.27 -16.01 -0.30
CA ASN A 398 -8.37 -16.61 -1.27
C ASN A 398 -8.39 -18.14 -1.13
N LYS A 399 -8.42 -18.82 -2.27
CA LYS A 399 -8.16 -20.27 -2.30
C LYS A 399 -6.66 -20.57 -2.14
N LEU A 400 -6.32 -21.84 -1.93
CA LEU A 400 -4.94 -22.29 -1.67
C LEU A 400 -3.95 -21.83 -2.77
N GLU A 401 -4.37 -21.79 -4.02
CA GLU A 401 -3.52 -21.46 -5.18
C GLU A 401 -3.40 -19.97 -5.44
N ASP A 402 -4.25 -19.16 -4.83
CA ASP A 402 -4.23 -17.70 -5.06
C ASP A 402 -3.15 -17.05 -4.22
N VAL A 403 -2.43 -16.13 -4.83
CA VAL A 403 -1.49 -15.23 -4.15
C VAL A 403 -2.13 -13.84 -4.07
N PRO A 404 -2.30 -13.27 -2.86
CA PRO A 404 -2.88 -11.94 -2.72
C PRO A 404 -2.12 -10.89 -3.54
N SER A 405 -2.87 -10.00 -4.18
CA SER A 405 -2.32 -8.95 -5.06
C SER A 405 -1.29 -8.07 -4.36
N ALA A 406 -1.46 -7.83 -3.07
CA ALA A 406 -0.59 -6.97 -2.27
C ALA A 406 0.87 -7.43 -2.18
N ILE A 407 1.17 -8.72 -2.44
CA ILE A 407 2.53 -9.28 -2.36
C ILE A 407 3.05 -9.85 -3.68
N GLN A 408 2.27 -9.82 -4.75
CA GLN A 408 2.69 -10.31 -6.06
C GLN A 408 3.87 -9.48 -6.60
N GLY A 409 4.87 -10.17 -7.19
CA GLY A 409 6.09 -9.55 -7.73
C GLY A 409 7.08 -9.06 -6.67
N LYS A 410 6.86 -9.40 -5.39
CA LYS A 410 7.74 -9.00 -4.28
C LYS A 410 8.75 -10.09 -3.94
N GLU A 411 9.95 -9.68 -3.53
CA GLU A 411 10.93 -10.59 -2.96
C GLU A 411 10.49 -11.05 -1.57
N CYS A 412 10.61 -12.34 -1.34
CA CYS A 412 10.29 -13.03 -0.10
C CYS A 412 11.54 -13.75 0.43
N VAL A 413 11.77 -13.66 1.74
CA VAL A 413 12.90 -14.34 2.42
C VAL A 413 12.37 -15.40 3.35
N LEU A 414 12.83 -16.65 3.16
CA LEU A 414 12.45 -17.77 4.02
C LEU A 414 13.66 -18.59 4.46
N GLY A 415 13.60 -19.12 5.67
CA GLY A 415 14.58 -20.08 6.17
C GLY A 415 14.38 -21.46 5.52
N THR A 416 15.46 -22.05 5.04
CA THR A 416 15.46 -23.40 4.43
C THR A 416 15.86 -24.51 5.40
N GLY A 417 16.32 -24.14 6.61
CA GLY A 417 16.87 -24.99 7.66
C GLY A 417 18.36 -24.70 7.89
N ASP A 418 18.90 -25.14 9.01
CA ASP A 418 20.32 -25.07 9.39
C ASP A 418 20.95 -23.65 9.27
N GLY A 419 20.16 -22.62 9.54
CA GLY A 419 20.60 -21.24 9.43
C GLY A 419 20.76 -20.71 7.99
N GLN A 420 20.32 -21.47 7.00
CA GLN A 420 20.31 -21.08 5.59
C GLN A 420 19.00 -20.41 5.20
N TYR A 421 19.04 -19.58 4.15
CA TYR A 421 17.86 -18.90 3.61
C TYR A 421 17.81 -18.93 2.09
N GLN A 422 16.63 -18.65 1.57
CA GLN A 422 16.39 -18.43 0.16
C GLN A 422 15.61 -17.13 -0.04
N ILE A 423 16.02 -16.36 -1.06
CA ILE A 423 15.22 -15.24 -1.59
C ILE A 423 14.57 -15.72 -2.88
N PHE A 424 13.27 -15.53 -3.02
CA PHE A 424 12.56 -15.77 -4.27
C PHE A 424 11.55 -14.67 -4.53
N GLU A 425 11.22 -14.46 -5.80
CA GLU A 425 10.19 -13.49 -6.19
C GLU A 425 8.84 -14.21 -6.24
N ILE A 426 7.85 -13.64 -5.54
CA ILE A 426 6.49 -14.17 -5.51
C ILE A 426 5.87 -14.00 -6.91
N PRO A 427 5.33 -15.06 -7.52
CA PRO A 427 4.76 -14.98 -8.85
C PRO A 427 3.63 -13.96 -8.97
N VAL A 428 3.53 -13.33 -10.12
CA VAL A 428 2.39 -12.48 -10.49
C VAL A 428 1.37 -13.35 -11.23
N ALA A 429 0.14 -13.38 -10.75
CA ALA A 429 -0.94 -14.13 -11.38
C ALA A 429 -1.28 -13.56 -12.77
N ASP A 430 -1.58 -14.44 -13.73
CA ASP A 430 -2.03 -14.02 -15.04
C ASP A 430 -3.44 -13.38 -14.98
N ALA A 431 -3.75 -12.50 -15.92
CA ALA A 431 -5.01 -11.75 -15.95
C ALA A 431 -6.25 -12.67 -15.95
N ILE A 432 -6.15 -13.82 -16.63
CA ILE A 432 -7.24 -14.80 -16.69
C ILE A 432 -7.58 -15.40 -15.31
N CYS A 433 -6.62 -15.44 -14.38
CA CYS A 433 -6.86 -15.92 -13.01
C CYS A 433 -7.80 -14.98 -12.23
N ASN A 434 -7.89 -13.71 -12.64
CA ASN A 434 -8.74 -12.67 -12.04
C ASN A 434 -9.84 -12.21 -13.02
N ALA A 435 -10.23 -13.07 -13.96
CA ALA A 435 -11.18 -12.71 -14.98
C ALA A 435 -12.59 -12.50 -14.43
N GLN A 436 -13.33 -11.64 -15.10
CA GLN A 436 -14.80 -11.57 -15.06
C GLN A 436 -15.32 -11.87 -16.45
N ILE A 437 -16.29 -12.78 -16.55
CA ILE A 437 -16.88 -13.24 -17.81
C ILE A 437 -18.38 -13.09 -17.72
N ASP A 438 -18.93 -12.21 -18.55
CA ASP A 438 -20.34 -11.86 -18.53
C ASP A 438 -21.02 -12.23 -19.84
N THR A 439 -22.26 -12.72 -19.73
CA THR A 439 -23.15 -12.91 -20.86
C THR A 439 -24.48 -12.23 -20.54
N ILE A 440 -24.86 -11.25 -21.37
CA ILE A 440 -26.01 -10.39 -21.11
C ILE A 440 -26.92 -10.41 -22.33
N ARG A 441 -28.12 -10.97 -22.18
CA ARG A 441 -29.16 -10.97 -23.23
C ARG A 441 -30.05 -9.76 -23.05
N LEU A 442 -30.21 -9.01 -24.13
CA LEU A 442 -30.93 -7.74 -24.18
C LEU A 442 -32.20 -7.86 -25.00
N SER A 443 -33.24 -7.14 -24.62
CA SER A 443 -34.48 -7.00 -25.35
C SER A 443 -34.99 -5.56 -25.28
N ILE A 444 -35.57 -5.10 -26.39
CA ILE A 444 -36.22 -3.79 -26.53
C ILE A 444 -37.67 -3.94 -26.09
N ASP A 445 -38.12 -3.14 -25.15
CA ASP A 445 -39.49 -3.05 -24.70
C ASP A 445 -39.91 -1.57 -24.62
N HIS A 446 -40.50 -1.05 -25.72
CA HIS A 446 -40.82 0.35 -25.87
C HIS A 446 -39.61 1.27 -25.66
N GLU A 447 -39.62 2.11 -24.62
CA GLU A 447 -38.52 2.99 -24.28
C GLU A 447 -37.55 2.35 -23.28
N MET A 448 -37.82 1.11 -22.89
CA MET A 448 -37.07 0.39 -21.87
C MET A 448 -36.15 -0.65 -22.51
N LEU A 449 -34.93 -0.74 -22.01
CA LEU A 449 -34.04 -1.87 -22.29
C LEU A 449 -34.17 -2.86 -21.15
N THR A 450 -34.52 -4.09 -21.45
CA THR A 450 -34.62 -5.18 -20.48
C THR A 450 -33.54 -6.23 -20.75
N GLY A 451 -33.19 -6.99 -19.75
CA GLY A 451 -32.25 -8.07 -20.01
C GLY A 451 -32.12 -9.08 -18.86
N ARG A 452 -31.38 -10.14 -19.19
CA ARG A 452 -30.91 -11.15 -18.23
C ARG A 452 -29.43 -11.37 -18.45
N GLY A 453 -28.69 -11.37 -17.33
CA GLY A 453 -27.25 -11.56 -17.33
C GLY A 453 -26.80 -12.70 -16.43
N SER A 454 -25.65 -13.22 -16.77
CA SER A 454 -24.86 -14.10 -15.90
C SER A 454 -23.42 -13.63 -15.89
N SER A 455 -22.81 -13.57 -14.70
CA SER A 455 -21.41 -13.23 -14.48
C SER A 455 -20.72 -14.39 -13.79
N THR A 456 -19.52 -14.72 -14.24
CA THR A 456 -18.61 -15.68 -13.58
C THR A 456 -17.32 -14.95 -13.24
N ILE A 457 -17.00 -14.85 -11.96
CA ILE A 457 -15.95 -13.98 -11.42
C ILE A 457 -14.91 -14.82 -10.68
N TYR A 458 -13.63 -14.60 -11.01
CA TYR A 458 -12.50 -15.38 -10.53
C TYR A 458 -11.54 -14.56 -9.68
N GLY A 459 -10.71 -15.26 -8.91
CA GLY A 459 -9.50 -14.78 -8.23
C GLY A 459 -9.70 -13.52 -7.37
N GLU A 460 -8.80 -12.56 -7.52
CA GLU A 460 -8.81 -11.32 -6.73
C GLU A 460 -10.08 -10.48 -6.94
N THR A 461 -10.60 -10.45 -8.17
CA THR A 461 -11.87 -9.77 -8.48
C THR A 461 -13.01 -10.34 -7.64
N LYS A 462 -13.10 -11.69 -7.53
CA LYS A 462 -14.06 -12.36 -6.65
C LYS A 462 -13.79 -12.00 -5.18
N SER A 463 -12.54 -12.13 -4.72
CA SER A 463 -12.16 -11.90 -3.32
C SER A 463 -12.53 -10.50 -2.85
N THR A 464 -12.31 -9.49 -3.70
CA THR A 464 -12.69 -8.08 -3.43
C THR A 464 -14.21 -7.92 -3.27
N ILE A 465 -15.00 -8.56 -4.15
CA ILE A 465 -16.46 -8.50 -4.06
C ILE A 465 -16.96 -9.18 -2.78
N VAL A 466 -16.48 -10.39 -2.51
CA VAL A 466 -16.89 -11.15 -1.32
C VAL A 466 -16.52 -10.39 -0.06
N HIS A 467 -15.32 -9.83 0.03
CA HIS A 467 -14.89 -9.00 1.15
C HIS A 467 -15.84 -7.80 1.41
N ARG A 468 -16.29 -7.14 0.34
CA ARG A 468 -17.25 -6.01 0.46
C ARG A 468 -18.64 -6.45 0.94
N LEU A 469 -19.02 -7.70 0.69
CA LEU A 469 -20.34 -8.24 1.02
C LEU A 469 -20.36 -9.03 2.34
N ASP A 470 -19.21 -9.50 2.83
CA ASP A 470 -19.13 -10.30 4.05
C ASP A 470 -19.65 -9.55 5.27
N GLY A 471 -20.41 -10.25 6.09
CA GLY A 471 -21.03 -9.70 7.31
C GLY A 471 -22.12 -8.64 7.08
N LYS A 472 -22.47 -8.30 5.82
CA LYS A 472 -23.55 -7.35 5.54
C LYS A 472 -24.91 -8.02 5.54
N GLU A 473 -25.93 -7.30 5.99
CA GLU A 473 -27.33 -7.69 5.90
C GLU A 473 -27.72 -7.93 4.44
N LYS A 474 -28.68 -8.84 4.22
CA LYS A 474 -29.09 -9.26 2.88
C LYS A 474 -29.55 -8.10 1.98
N GLU A 475 -30.23 -7.13 2.55
CA GLU A 475 -30.69 -5.92 1.87
C GLU A 475 -29.50 -5.11 1.33
N LYS A 476 -28.42 -4.96 2.11
CA LYS A 476 -27.18 -4.27 1.71
C LYS A 476 -26.40 -5.07 0.66
N GLN A 477 -26.42 -6.40 0.75
CA GLN A 477 -25.84 -7.27 -0.27
C GLN A 477 -26.57 -7.08 -1.61
N ILE A 478 -27.91 -7.05 -1.61
CA ILE A 478 -28.71 -6.82 -2.81
C ILE A 478 -28.47 -5.41 -3.38
N ALA A 479 -28.41 -4.38 -2.53
CA ALA A 479 -28.18 -3.01 -2.93
C ALA A 479 -26.78 -2.75 -3.56
N PHE A 480 -25.83 -3.64 -3.39
CA PHE A 480 -24.51 -3.57 -4.00
C PHE A 480 -24.55 -3.83 -5.53
N TRP A 481 -25.40 -4.76 -5.99
CA TRP A 481 -25.33 -5.30 -7.34
C TRP A 481 -25.70 -4.34 -8.48
N PRO A 482 -26.68 -3.42 -8.35
CA PRO A 482 -26.97 -2.48 -9.42
C PRO A 482 -25.75 -1.70 -9.89
N ALA A 483 -24.97 -1.17 -8.93
CA ALA A 483 -23.74 -0.43 -9.24
C ALA A 483 -22.59 -1.33 -9.71
N ALA A 484 -22.56 -2.59 -9.29
CA ALA A 484 -21.56 -3.57 -9.74
C ALA A 484 -21.83 -4.09 -11.16
N ILE A 485 -23.11 -4.13 -11.60
CA ILE A 485 -23.52 -4.64 -12.91
C ILE A 485 -23.62 -3.52 -13.95
N SER A 486 -23.92 -2.30 -13.55
CA SER A 486 -24.12 -1.19 -14.49
C SER A 486 -23.53 0.11 -13.98
N SER A 487 -22.71 0.71 -14.82
CA SER A 487 -22.15 2.05 -14.59
C SER A 487 -22.87 3.15 -15.37
N VAL A 488 -23.96 2.83 -16.10
CA VAL A 488 -24.63 3.80 -17.00
C VAL A 488 -25.87 4.44 -16.41
N SER A 489 -26.50 3.83 -15.40
CA SER A 489 -27.74 4.36 -14.82
C SER A 489 -27.96 3.90 -13.38
N ASP A 490 -28.16 4.86 -12.51
CA ASP A 490 -28.66 4.67 -11.15
C ASP A 490 -30.13 4.20 -11.11
N ARG A 491 -30.84 4.25 -12.27
CA ARG A 491 -32.23 3.82 -12.44
C ARG A 491 -32.36 2.35 -12.82
N MET A 492 -31.27 1.60 -12.89
CA MET A 492 -31.32 0.16 -13.16
C MET A 492 -32.08 -0.55 -12.04
N LEU A 493 -33.13 -1.25 -12.41
CA LEU A 493 -33.90 -2.11 -11.49
C LEU A 493 -33.44 -3.54 -11.67
N ILE A 494 -32.81 -4.11 -10.65
CA ILE A 494 -32.40 -5.52 -10.63
C ILE A 494 -33.59 -6.40 -10.26
N THR A 495 -33.78 -7.48 -11.02
CA THR A 495 -34.76 -8.52 -10.77
C THR A 495 -34.08 -9.89 -10.76
N ASP A 496 -34.69 -10.89 -10.11
CA ASP A 496 -34.21 -12.28 -10.12
C ASP A 496 -32.74 -12.48 -9.76
N LEU A 497 -32.19 -11.66 -8.85
CA LEU A 497 -30.80 -11.78 -8.44
C LEU A 497 -30.53 -13.11 -7.72
N LYS A 498 -29.55 -13.86 -8.20
CA LYS A 498 -29.06 -15.11 -7.62
C LYS A 498 -27.54 -15.09 -7.59
N THR A 499 -26.96 -15.43 -6.47
CA THR A 499 -25.50 -15.60 -6.31
C THR A 499 -25.20 -17.01 -5.86
N SER A 500 -24.05 -17.55 -6.25
CA SER A 500 -23.49 -18.72 -5.58
C SER A 500 -23.12 -18.37 -4.13
N ASP A 501 -22.82 -19.37 -3.33
CA ASP A 501 -22.41 -19.16 -1.93
C ASP A 501 -21.14 -18.31 -1.87
N LEU A 502 -21.22 -17.18 -1.17
CA LEU A 502 -20.11 -16.25 -0.98
C LEU A 502 -18.97 -16.85 -0.13
N ASN A 503 -19.27 -17.85 0.70
CA ASN A 503 -18.28 -18.54 1.53
C ASN A 503 -17.53 -19.67 0.79
N GLU A 504 -17.96 -20.02 -0.42
CA GLU A 504 -17.27 -21.01 -1.23
C GLU A 504 -16.08 -20.38 -1.96
N VAL A 505 -14.86 -20.58 -1.43
CA VAL A 505 -13.65 -19.94 -1.93
C VAL A 505 -13.04 -20.65 -3.13
N ASN A 506 -13.24 -21.97 -3.27
CA ASN A 506 -12.56 -22.77 -4.32
C ASN A 506 -13.18 -22.57 -5.71
N ASN A 507 -14.46 -22.29 -5.79
CA ASN A 507 -15.19 -22.12 -7.04
C ASN A 507 -15.33 -20.63 -7.40
N PRO A 508 -15.51 -20.27 -8.67
CA PRO A 508 -15.80 -18.89 -9.05
C PRO A 508 -17.12 -18.40 -8.46
N LEU A 509 -17.25 -17.11 -8.28
CA LEU A 509 -18.52 -16.49 -7.89
C LEU A 509 -19.40 -16.39 -9.14
N ASN A 510 -20.55 -17.07 -9.11
CA ASN A 510 -21.54 -16.97 -10.17
C ASN A 510 -22.68 -16.06 -9.72
N VAL A 511 -23.05 -15.12 -10.59
CA VAL A 511 -24.14 -14.16 -10.37
C VAL A 511 -25.09 -14.22 -11.54
N GLY A 512 -26.35 -14.53 -11.30
CA GLY A 512 -27.43 -14.45 -12.29
C GLY A 512 -28.40 -13.33 -11.92
N PHE A 513 -28.82 -12.54 -12.91
CA PHE A 513 -29.70 -11.41 -12.66
C PHE A 513 -30.61 -11.11 -13.86
N GLY A 514 -31.78 -10.59 -13.57
CA GLY A 514 -32.60 -9.85 -14.52
C GLY A 514 -32.51 -8.36 -14.26
N PHE A 515 -32.76 -7.53 -15.25
CA PHE A 515 -32.82 -6.09 -15.07
C PHE A 515 -33.75 -5.37 -16.01
N GLN A 516 -34.12 -4.15 -15.62
CA GLN A 516 -34.89 -3.19 -16.41
C GLN A 516 -34.17 -1.83 -16.33
N LEU A 517 -34.02 -1.19 -17.49
CA LEU A 517 -33.48 0.15 -17.66
C LEU A 517 -34.54 1.06 -18.27
N PRO A 518 -35.40 1.71 -17.46
CA PRO A 518 -36.44 2.61 -17.98
C PRO A 518 -35.84 3.84 -18.67
N ASN A 519 -36.47 4.32 -19.73
CA ASN A 519 -36.06 5.51 -20.46
C ASN A 519 -34.62 5.48 -20.97
N TYR A 520 -34.14 4.29 -21.33
CA TYR A 520 -32.76 4.09 -21.79
C TYR A 520 -32.65 4.20 -23.33
N LEU A 521 -33.70 3.86 -24.05
CA LEU A 521 -33.76 3.87 -25.52
C LEU A 521 -34.16 5.25 -26.01
N THR A 522 -33.50 5.72 -27.07
CA THR A 522 -33.84 6.97 -27.72
C THR A 522 -34.54 6.67 -29.04
N TRP A 523 -35.77 7.09 -29.15
CA TRP A 523 -36.58 7.00 -30.39
C TRP A 523 -36.59 8.33 -31.11
N GLN A 524 -36.40 8.28 -32.42
CA GLN A 524 -36.60 9.41 -33.32
C GLN A 524 -37.33 8.91 -34.56
N ASP A 525 -38.56 9.34 -34.75
CA ASP A 525 -39.47 8.85 -35.77
C ASP A 525 -39.62 7.31 -35.68
N LYS A 526 -39.25 6.62 -36.76
CA LYS A 526 -39.27 5.14 -36.84
C LYS A 526 -37.96 4.48 -36.43
N LYS A 527 -36.98 5.22 -35.91
CA LYS A 527 -35.66 4.71 -35.56
C LYS A 527 -35.48 4.67 -34.06
N VAL A 528 -34.81 3.62 -33.58
CA VAL A 528 -34.35 3.50 -32.19
C VAL A 528 -32.83 3.41 -32.16
N TYR A 529 -32.24 4.17 -31.24
CA TYR A 529 -30.82 4.16 -30.93
C TYR A 529 -30.60 3.38 -29.66
N VAL A 530 -29.76 2.35 -29.72
CA VAL A 530 -29.50 1.46 -28.60
C VAL A 530 -28.00 1.46 -28.31
N ASN A 531 -27.61 1.87 -27.10
CA ASN A 531 -26.27 1.66 -26.61
C ASN A 531 -26.23 0.32 -25.86
N MET A 532 -25.48 -0.65 -26.37
CA MET A 532 -25.38 -1.97 -25.76
C MET A 532 -24.37 -2.01 -24.60
N ASN A 533 -23.50 -1.00 -24.47
CA ASN A 533 -22.50 -0.94 -23.38
C ASN A 533 -23.15 -0.46 -22.07
N ILE A 534 -23.85 -1.34 -21.38
CA ILE A 534 -24.47 -1.03 -20.08
C ILE A 534 -23.47 -1.09 -18.92
N GLU A 535 -22.39 -1.81 -19.09
CA GLU A 535 -21.25 -1.86 -18.19
C GLU A 535 -20.07 -1.14 -18.85
N ARG A 536 -19.47 -0.21 -18.14
CA ARG A 536 -18.41 0.67 -18.67
C ARG A 536 -17.23 0.71 -17.72
N GLU A 537 -16.53 -0.40 -17.63
CA GLU A 537 -15.31 -0.49 -16.79
C GLU A 537 -14.30 0.59 -17.19
N LEU A 538 -13.61 1.16 -16.21
CA LEU A 538 -12.60 2.24 -16.36
C LEU A 538 -13.17 3.59 -16.89
N SER A 539 -14.46 3.72 -17.14
CA SER A 539 -15.05 4.96 -17.71
C SER A 539 -14.88 6.19 -16.80
N GLN A 540 -14.82 5.98 -15.49
CA GLN A 540 -14.66 7.03 -14.49
C GLN A 540 -13.19 7.36 -14.21
N LEU A 541 -12.26 6.56 -14.74
CA LEU A 541 -10.84 6.78 -14.51
C LEU A 541 -10.34 7.92 -15.39
N GLU A 542 -9.71 8.90 -14.74
CA GLU A 542 -9.08 10.03 -15.40
C GLU A 542 -7.59 10.06 -15.06
N VAL A 543 -6.77 10.23 -16.10
CA VAL A 543 -5.32 10.38 -15.98
C VAL A 543 -4.95 11.77 -16.49
N LYS A 544 -4.44 12.62 -15.59
CA LYS A 544 -4.03 13.98 -15.93
C LYS A 544 -2.94 13.98 -17.02
N ALA A 545 -2.95 14.99 -17.88
CA ALA A 545 -2.00 15.10 -19.00
C ALA A 545 -0.54 15.25 -18.54
N ASP A 546 -0.36 15.91 -17.42
CA ASP A 546 0.93 16.20 -16.79
C ASP A 546 1.34 15.17 -15.72
N ARG A 547 0.59 14.07 -15.56
CA ARG A 547 0.89 13.03 -14.59
C ARG A 547 2.25 12.40 -14.86
N THR A 548 3.11 12.41 -13.85
CA THR A 548 4.42 11.76 -13.87
C THR A 548 4.52 10.57 -12.92
N LEU A 549 3.61 10.48 -11.93
CA LEU A 549 3.60 9.37 -10.97
C LEU A 549 3.04 8.10 -11.61
N PRO A 550 3.62 6.94 -11.30
CA PRO A 550 3.10 5.67 -11.76
C PRO A 550 1.62 5.47 -11.41
N ILE A 551 0.95 4.60 -12.16
CA ILE A 551 -0.41 4.14 -11.87
C ILE A 551 -0.31 2.70 -11.37
N GLU A 552 -0.72 2.47 -10.15
CA GLU A 552 -0.79 1.14 -9.58
C GLU A 552 -2.09 0.45 -9.98
N ILE A 553 -1.97 -0.76 -10.50
CA ILE A 553 -3.08 -1.66 -10.82
C ILE A 553 -3.11 -2.75 -9.78
N GLU A 554 -4.23 -2.91 -9.10
CA GLU A 554 -4.39 -3.83 -7.97
C GLU A 554 -4.00 -5.27 -8.34
N SER A 555 -4.51 -5.77 -9.49
CA SER A 555 -4.19 -7.08 -10.02
C SER A 555 -4.25 -7.06 -11.54
N LYS A 556 -3.46 -7.93 -12.20
CA LYS A 556 -3.71 -8.20 -13.61
C LYS A 556 -5.11 -8.80 -13.73
N LYS A 557 -5.90 -8.31 -14.67
CA LYS A 557 -7.29 -8.77 -14.86
C LYS A 557 -7.75 -8.67 -16.30
N GLU A 558 -8.78 -9.43 -16.61
CA GLU A 558 -9.45 -9.44 -17.89
C GLU A 558 -10.98 -9.44 -17.68
N HIS A 559 -11.67 -8.56 -18.40
CA HIS A 559 -13.11 -8.51 -18.37
C HIS A 559 -13.67 -8.78 -19.79
N ARG A 560 -14.37 -9.88 -19.93
CA ARG A 560 -14.99 -10.32 -21.18
C ARG A 560 -16.49 -10.22 -21.05
N ILE A 561 -17.14 -9.46 -21.95
CA ILE A 561 -18.59 -9.29 -21.93
C ILE A 561 -19.15 -9.65 -23.30
N ILE A 562 -20.19 -10.46 -23.31
CA ILE A 562 -20.97 -10.80 -24.51
C ILE A 562 -22.38 -10.26 -24.31
N TYR A 563 -22.72 -9.22 -25.06
CA TYR A 563 -24.08 -8.72 -25.14
C TYR A 563 -24.76 -9.31 -26.38
N GLN A 564 -25.98 -9.82 -26.21
CA GLN A 564 -26.82 -10.39 -27.25
C GLN A 564 -28.15 -9.64 -27.29
N LEU A 565 -28.36 -8.79 -28.28
CA LEU A 565 -29.61 -8.07 -28.45
C LEU A 565 -30.48 -8.80 -29.47
N LYS A 566 -31.64 -9.27 -29.02
CA LYS A 566 -32.66 -9.82 -29.92
C LYS A 566 -33.23 -8.72 -30.83
N ILE A 567 -33.17 -8.91 -32.16
CA ILE A 567 -33.78 -8.01 -33.13
C ILE A 567 -35.29 -8.27 -33.16
N PRO A 568 -36.18 -7.28 -32.87
CA PRO A 568 -37.61 -7.46 -33.00
C PRO A 568 -37.99 -7.78 -34.45
N GLU A 569 -38.96 -8.66 -34.67
CA GLU A 569 -39.36 -9.14 -36.02
C GLU A 569 -39.80 -8.01 -36.97
N ASN A 570 -40.36 -6.94 -36.40
CA ASN A 570 -40.82 -5.75 -37.14
C ASN A 570 -39.71 -4.69 -37.33
N MET A 571 -38.46 -5.02 -37.00
CA MET A 571 -37.32 -4.09 -37.11
C MET A 571 -36.23 -4.63 -38.04
N GLN A 572 -35.43 -3.71 -38.58
CA GLN A 572 -34.21 -3.98 -39.34
C GLN A 572 -33.05 -3.16 -38.81
N VAL A 573 -31.82 -3.68 -38.97
CA VAL A 573 -30.60 -3.00 -38.56
C VAL A 573 -30.19 -2.01 -39.65
N ASN A 574 -29.98 -0.75 -39.28
CA ASN A 574 -29.53 0.31 -40.17
C ASN A 574 -28.07 0.66 -40.02
N TYR A 575 -27.55 0.51 -38.80
CA TYR A 575 -26.16 0.85 -38.51
C TYR A 575 -25.59 0.00 -37.35
N LEU A 576 -24.37 -0.49 -37.55
CA LEU A 576 -23.53 -1.10 -36.55
C LEU A 576 -22.20 -0.34 -36.48
N PRO A 577 -21.68 -0.04 -35.27
CA PRO A 577 -20.35 0.54 -35.13
C PRO A 577 -19.26 -0.38 -35.67
N PRO A 578 -18.16 0.18 -36.23
CA PRO A 578 -17.01 -0.62 -36.66
C PRO A 578 -16.29 -1.26 -35.46
N LEU A 579 -15.38 -2.18 -35.74
CA LEU A 579 -14.45 -2.71 -34.76
C LEU A 579 -13.65 -1.56 -34.13
N MET A 580 -13.64 -1.51 -32.81
CA MET A 580 -12.82 -0.58 -32.05
C MET A 580 -11.83 -1.38 -31.19
N VAL A 581 -10.55 -1.06 -31.33
CA VAL A 581 -9.48 -1.76 -30.65
C VAL A 581 -8.38 -0.79 -30.22
N PHE A 582 -7.84 -1.03 -29.05
CA PHE A 582 -6.58 -0.48 -28.60
C PHE A 582 -5.75 -1.66 -28.10
N ASP A 583 -4.63 -1.92 -28.74
CA ASP A 583 -3.78 -3.07 -28.44
C ASP A 583 -2.42 -2.61 -27.93
N ASN A 584 -2.10 -2.99 -26.70
CA ASN A 584 -0.83 -2.76 -26.04
C ASN A 584 -0.52 -3.98 -25.15
N PRO A 585 0.72 -4.46 -25.08
CA PRO A 585 1.04 -5.65 -24.27
C PRO A 585 0.64 -5.56 -22.80
N LEU A 586 0.57 -4.33 -22.24
CA LEU A 586 0.30 -4.10 -20.83
C LEU A 586 -1.19 -3.86 -20.53
N PHE A 587 -1.94 -3.32 -21.49
CA PHE A 587 -3.36 -3.00 -21.33
C PHE A 587 -4.02 -2.76 -22.69
N GLY A 588 -5.30 -2.98 -22.76
CA GLY A 588 -6.03 -2.71 -24.01
C GLY A 588 -7.48 -3.10 -23.94
N PHE A 589 -8.15 -2.92 -25.09
CA PHE A 589 -9.53 -3.34 -25.26
C PHE A 589 -9.88 -3.67 -26.71
N SER A 590 -10.96 -4.44 -26.88
CA SER A 590 -11.63 -4.62 -28.17
C SER A 590 -13.14 -4.62 -27.99
N LEU A 591 -13.87 -3.92 -28.87
CA LEU A 591 -15.33 -3.95 -29.01
C LEU A 591 -15.67 -4.33 -30.44
N LYS A 592 -16.33 -5.48 -30.62
CA LYS A 592 -16.69 -6.03 -31.94
C LYS A 592 -18.19 -6.30 -32.02
N TYR A 593 -18.87 -5.66 -32.96
CA TYR A 593 -20.28 -5.90 -33.28
C TYR A 593 -20.38 -6.93 -34.41
N GLU A 594 -21.25 -7.90 -34.23
CA GLU A 594 -21.59 -8.93 -35.22
C GLU A 594 -23.11 -9.03 -35.29
N GLN A 595 -23.64 -9.30 -36.50
CA GLN A 595 -25.09 -9.41 -36.75
C GLN A 595 -25.39 -10.77 -37.36
N THR A 596 -26.49 -11.38 -36.89
CA THR A 596 -27.19 -12.47 -37.56
C THR A 596 -28.60 -12.00 -37.95
N ASP A 597 -29.40 -12.87 -38.57
CA ASP A 597 -30.78 -12.54 -38.93
C ASP A 597 -31.68 -12.20 -37.73
N HIS A 598 -31.32 -12.69 -36.54
CA HIS A 598 -32.17 -12.63 -35.34
C HIS A 598 -31.56 -11.86 -34.16
N GLU A 599 -30.27 -11.61 -34.20
CA GLU A 599 -29.59 -10.94 -33.06
C GLU A 599 -28.38 -10.10 -33.48
N ILE A 600 -28.07 -9.09 -32.66
CA ILE A 600 -26.81 -8.36 -32.67
C ILE A 600 -26.01 -8.80 -31.46
N CYS A 601 -24.77 -9.23 -31.69
CA CYS A 601 -23.83 -9.61 -30.68
C CYS A 601 -22.74 -8.53 -30.56
N LEU A 602 -22.54 -7.96 -29.37
CA LEU A 602 -21.36 -7.13 -29.04
C LEU A 602 -20.45 -7.96 -28.15
N ARG A 603 -19.19 -8.17 -28.59
CA ARG A 603 -18.13 -8.78 -27.79
C ARG A 603 -17.17 -7.70 -27.33
N THR A 604 -17.06 -7.56 -26.03
CA THR A 604 -16.13 -6.64 -25.38
C THR A 604 -15.07 -7.43 -24.63
N ASN A 605 -13.81 -7.07 -24.81
CA ASN A 605 -12.71 -7.56 -23.99
C ASN A 605 -11.89 -6.36 -23.52
N ILE A 606 -11.62 -6.27 -22.22
CA ILE A 606 -10.78 -5.25 -21.61
C ILE A 606 -9.75 -5.97 -20.76
N TYR A 607 -8.48 -5.64 -20.89
CA TYR A 607 -7.43 -6.31 -20.15
C TYR A 607 -6.41 -5.34 -19.58
N GLN A 608 -5.86 -5.71 -18.41
CA GLN A 608 -4.76 -5.06 -17.71
C GLN A 608 -3.75 -6.16 -17.32
N ASN A 609 -2.63 -6.23 -18.06
CA ASN A 609 -1.58 -7.26 -17.92
C ASN A 609 -0.37 -6.77 -17.13
N THR A 610 -0.47 -5.65 -16.44
CA THR A 610 0.59 -5.10 -15.60
C THR A 610 0.08 -4.75 -14.22
N LEU A 611 0.97 -4.74 -13.23
CA LEU A 611 0.68 -4.22 -11.89
C LEU A 611 1.06 -2.74 -11.73
N LEU A 612 1.87 -2.21 -12.67
CA LEU A 612 2.34 -0.82 -12.61
C LEU A 612 2.44 -0.26 -14.03
N VAL A 613 1.86 0.91 -14.25
CA VAL A 613 2.01 1.69 -15.49
C VAL A 613 2.91 2.88 -15.19
N GLU A 614 4.06 2.97 -15.85
CA GLU A 614 5.06 3.99 -15.53
C GLU A 614 5.73 4.57 -16.78
N GLY A 615 6.41 5.70 -16.62
CA GLY A 615 7.17 6.35 -17.68
C GLY A 615 6.29 6.68 -18.90
N LYS A 616 6.73 6.27 -20.10
CA LYS A 616 6.02 6.51 -21.37
C LYS A 616 4.66 5.81 -21.46
N ASP A 617 4.46 4.73 -20.69
CA ASP A 617 3.22 3.95 -20.76
C ASP A 617 2.04 4.66 -20.09
N ILE A 618 2.30 5.70 -19.26
CA ILE A 618 1.24 6.54 -18.66
C ILE A 618 0.45 7.28 -19.74
N SER A 619 1.14 7.85 -20.76
CA SER A 619 0.44 8.52 -21.87
C SER A 619 -0.36 7.54 -22.72
N ALA A 620 0.22 6.36 -23.02
CA ALA A 620 -0.49 5.31 -23.76
C ALA A 620 -1.72 4.80 -23.00
N PHE A 621 -1.64 4.67 -21.69
CA PHE A 621 -2.78 4.27 -20.86
C PHE A 621 -3.89 5.33 -20.88
N ARG A 622 -3.55 6.62 -20.81
CA ARG A 622 -4.51 7.71 -20.98
C ARG A 622 -5.19 7.67 -22.36
N GLU A 623 -4.41 7.49 -23.43
CA GLU A 623 -4.94 7.37 -24.79
C GLU A 623 -5.91 6.19 -24.92
N MET A 624 -5.58 5.04 -24.31
CA MET A 624 -6.44 3.88 -24.22
C MET A 624 -7.76 4.20 -23.51
N LEU A 625 -7.73 4.87 -22.36
CA LEU A 625 -8.91 5.28 -21.61
C LEU A 625 -9.80 6.22 -22.44
N ASP A 626 -9.22 7.18 -23.13
CA ASP A 626 -9.95 8.12 -23.98
C ASP A 626 -10.58 7.41 -25.20
N ALA A 627 -9.86 6.45 -25.79
CA ALA A 627 -10.39 5.63 -26.88
C ALA A 627 -11.52 4.73 -26.38
N LEU A 628 -11.40 4.12 -25.21
CA LEU A 628 -12.43 3.28 -24.60
C LEU A 628 -13.69 4.09 -24.25
N LYS A 629 -13.53 5.29 -23.69
CA LYS A 629 -14.67 6.21 -23.44
C LYS A 629 -15.42 6.58 -24.72
N ARG A 630 -14.68 6.80 -25.85
CA ARG A 630 -15.32 7.02 -27.17
C ARG A 630 -16.03 5.77 -27.66
N ALA A 631 -15.45 4.58 -27.47
CA ALA A 631 -16.06 3.31 -27.85
C ALA A 631 -17.37 3.05 -27.09
N TYR A 632 -17.43 3.36 -25.80
CA TYR A 632 -18.63 3.21 -24.99
C TYR A 632 -19.80 4.15 -25.40
N ARG A 633 -19.55 5.22 -26.14
CA ARG A 633 -20.60 6.13 -26.63
C ARG A 633 -21.26 5.65 -27.90
N GLN A 634 -20.75 4.60 -28.52
CA GLN A 634 -21.29 4.09 -29.77
C GLN A 634 -22.69 3.47 -29.57
N THR A 635 -23.57 3.73 -30.50
CA THR A 635 -24.93 3.18 -30.53
C THR A 635 -25.17 2.43 -31.84
N ILE A 636 -25.97 1.39 -31.79
CA ILE A 636 -26.56 0.76 -32.96
C ILE A 636 -27.86 1.48 -33.32
N THR A 637 -28.27 1.40 -34.60
CA THR A 637 -29.53 1.97 -35.05
C THR A 637 -30.40 0.89 -35.69
N LEU A 638 -31.62 0.77 -35.20
CA LEU A 638 -32.66 -0.08 -35.76
C LEU A 638 -33.80 0.80 -36.25
N SER A 639 -34.55 0.36 -37.29
CA SER A 639 -35.78 1.03 -37.73
C SER A 639 -36.92 0.04 -37.88
N LEU A 640 -38.16 0.52 -37.74
CA LEU A 640 -39.33 -0.24 -38.12
C LEU A 640 -39.29 -0.53 -39.63
N LYS A 641 -39.65 -1.78 -40.00
CA LYS A 641 -39.77 -2.21 -41.38
C LYS A 641 -40.88 -1.49 -42.10
#